data_32b5e2930a5ebd299333f7effb57a845
#
_entry.id   32b5e2930a5ebd299333f7effb57a845
#
_cell.length_a   1.000
_cell.length_b   1.000
_cell.length_c   1.000
_cell.angle_alpha   90.00
_cell.angle_beta   90.00
_cell.angle_gamma   90.00
#
_symmetry.space_group_name_H-M   'P 1'
#
loop_
_entity.id
_entity.type
_entity.pdbx_description
1 polymer ?
#
loop_
_entity_poly.entity_id
_entity_poly.type
_entity_poly.pdbx_seq_one_letter_code
_entity_poly.pdbx_strand_id
1 'polypeptide(L)'
;MANPTWFDYEFYMGAKLVQMQKADPAGDWNMSKLVDAFAQNGFVDEEGAYDHFTQFGAAEDVAPNADFNASEYYAAKAAQFYGVEPSAVTELQIANVKAIINQAGMNAWTHYQQFGSNEGVNPSNAFDADAYLAAKAVAMGDGWTAEKVAEAIKGNGMTVLEHYLQYAGTGENEVAKGATFPVPDDKKVPSDVTGNTYELTVDHDAFTGTSQDDQFIADEKNVNGTPTATLNVSDTLDGGDGFDTLTSYGDKNAQNLAKASISNIEKVVAVGATSTINLSANADVQEVWVKNGTANITAAKAQVAGYEGTMTNQTVTFSDASTTADAATVALNGVKGSSVTVAVSAAANEVEAQILKLSGDNELATFSNTKMTSLTITGDGSLHGAADAAAAIAAGAGLLKSVDASAATGDLNLAFTQAHLNAMEFAYTGSKGDDDIAFDGAGSQKATIDLGTGDDSLTLKNIGKTGSTYNGGDGADTLVLDGIATMTAAQGKMFSGFEHLVLDGTTASYEVGMIEGITSYEIAAATSTITKLAEGAAVTVSDSITTSATLKLADPSAATSSLNVTLDNGVDTAANGVVVTSLSTNAHVLNVASEGLVNATANGVILGSDSLDNLTNVLISGDQAFELTTGAAKALTLVDGSAATGDLTITATGAGKAMTIKGGSGDDNLIGGAGADTMTGGEGKDVFTISTAAITGNTDIAKIDTVTDFVTKVDALTFGGAAGSALNYSEAKAAVADFDAALTAAKAVLTSTVLYSVQQVGDDSYVFFDSDGNTDAGVEGVVKLAGVDLAHIDYSDIVA
;
A
#
# COMPACT_ATOMS: atom_id res chain seq x y z
N MET A 1 29.70 -24.77 34.67
CA MET A 1 29.41 -23.78 35.74
C MET A 1 28.13 -24.19 36.44
N ALA A 2 27.95 -23.91 37.70
CA ALA A 2 26.67 -24.23 38.35
C ALA A 2 25.54 -23.43 37.67
N ASN A 3 24.40 -24.05 37.42
CA ASN A 3 23.24 -23.39 36.82
C ASN A 3 22.81 -22.19 37.65
N PRO A 4 22.24 -21.15 37.03
CA PRO A 4 21.61 -20.06 37.78
C PRO A 4 20.51 -20.60 38.67
N THR A 5 20.35 -20.02 39.85
CA THR A 5 19.36 -20.46 40.85
C THR A 5 17.90 -20.28 40.38
N TRP A 6 17.68 -19.48 39.38
CA TRP A 6 16.38 -19.28 38.76
C TRP A 6 16.02 -20.34 37.72
N PHE A 7 16.96 -21.21 37.29
CA PHE A 7 16.69 -22.30 36.38
C PHE A 7 16.38 -23.59 37.18
N ASP A 8 15.15 -24.05 37.05
CA ASP A 8 14.70 -25.30 37.68
C ASP A 8 14.73 -26.45 36.64
N TYR A 9 15.69 -27.35 36.84
CA TYR A 9 15.90 -28.46 35.90
C TYR A 9 14.69 -29.39 35.81
N GLU A 10 14.11 -29.79 36.95
CA GLU A 10 12.97 -30.74 36.96
C GLU A 10 11.74 -30.10 36.32
N PHE A 11 11.48 -28.84 36.65
CA PHE A 11 10.39 -28.09 36.06
C PHE A 11 10.58 -27.91 34.52
N TYR A 12 11.78 -27.44 34.11
CA TYR A 12 12.06 -27.22 32.67
C TYR A 12 11.94 -28.51 31.84
N MET A 13 12.47 -29.65 32.34
CA MET A 13 12.36 -30.93 31.65
C MET A 13 10.91 -31.42 31.58
N GLY A 14 10.10 -31.16 32.61
CA GLY A 14 8.66 -31.41 32.60
C GLY A 14 7.92 -30.57 31.56
N ALA A 15 8.18 -29.24 31.53
CA ALA A 15 7.61 -28.33 30.57
C ALA A 15 8.00 -28.69 29.12
N LYS A 16 9.26 -29.04 28.90
CA LYS A 16 9.75 -29.51 27.60
C LYS A 16 9.11 -30.81 27.17
N LEU A 17 8.90 -31.74 28.09
CA LEU A 17 8.20 -32.98 27.79
C LEU A 17 6.76 -32.72 27.32
N VAL A 18 6.03 -31.84 28.00
CA VAL A 18 4.67 -31.43 27.58
C VAL A 18 4.70 -30.81 26.18
N GLN A 19 5.67 -29.93 25.90
CA GLN A 19 5.83 -29.37 24.59
C GLN A 19 6.08 -30.41 23.50
N MET A 20 6.95 -31.40 23.78
CA MET A 20 7.26 -32.50 22.84
C MET A 20 6.05 -33.39 22.58
N GLN A 21 5.31 -33.72 23.63
CA GLN A 21 4.05 -34.48 23.53
C GLN A 21 3.02 -33.75 22.66
N LYS A 22 2.94 -32.43 22.79
CA LYS A 22 2.04 -31.57 21.98
C LYS A 22 2.51 -31.49 20.52
N ALA A 23 3.81 -31.36 20.28
CA ALA A 23 4.38 -31.22 18.94
C ALA A 23 4.38 -32.53 18.13
N ASP A 24 4.52 -33.66 18.80
CA ASP A 24 4.56 -35.00 18.22
C ASP A 24 3.77 -36.01 19.11
N PRO A 25 2.44 -35.99 19.02
CA PRO A 25 1.58 -36.88 19.82
C PRO A 25 1.82 -38.36 19.51
N ALA A 26 2.27 -38.71 18.30
CA ALA A 26 2.54 -40.10 17.90
C ALA A 26 3.91 -40.60 18.39
N GLY A 27 4.74 -39.71 18.91
CA GLY A 27 6.10 -40.02 19.32
C GLY A 27 6.22 -40.77 20.64
N ASP A 28 5.13 -41.06 21.35
CA ASP A 28 5.11 -41.71 22.70
C ASP A 28 6.14 -41.08 23.66
N TRP A 29 6.22 -39.74 23.66
CA TRP A 29 7.19 -39.02 24.48
C TRP A 29 6.96 -39.26 25.96
N ASN A 30 8.05 -39.57 26.67
CA ASN A 30 8.11 -39.66 28.13
C ASN A 30 9.49 -39.13 28.60
N MET A 31 9.63 -38.97 29.91
CA MET A 31 10.84 -38.37 30.49
C MET A 31 12.12 -39.11 30.05
N SER A 32 12.09 -40.45 30.00
CA SER A 32 13.27 -41.24 29.58
C SER A 32 13.65 -40.96 28.15
N LYS A 33 12.68 -40.95 27.22
CA LYS A 33 12.93 -40.59 25.80
C LYS A 33 13.42 -39.17 25.65
N LEU A 34 12.91 -38.21 26.43
CA LEU A 34 13.35 -36.83 26.41
C LEU A 34 14.81 -36.70 26.85
N VAL A 35 15.17 -37.33 27.98
CA VAL A 35 16.55 -37.36 28.48
C VAL A 35 17.50 -38.01 27.49
N ASP A 36 17.09 -39.17 26.89
CA ASP A 36 17.89 -39.81 25.82
C ASP A 36 18.08 -38.92 24.60
N ALA A 37 17.03 -38.16 24.15
CA ALA A 37 17.11 -37.24 23.04
C ALA A 37 18.04 -36.05 23.35
N PHE A 38 17.99 -35.51 24.56
CA PHE A 38 18.92 -34.48 25.04
C PHE A 38 20.36 -34.99 25.01
N ALA A 39 20.63 -36.19 25.59
CA ALA A 39 21.96 -36.77 25.63
C ALA A 39 22.53 -37.04 24.21
N GLN A 40 21.70 -37.52 23.29
CA GLN A 40 22.10 -37.73 21.88
C GLN A 40 22.50 -36.43 21.16
N ASN A 41 21.96 -35.28 21.58
CA ASN A 41 22.30 -33.97 21.04
C ASN A 41 23.36 -33.21 21.86
N GLY A 42 23.98 -33.88 22.84
CA GLY A 42 25.07 -33.31 23.64
C GLY A 42 24.65 -32.55 24.88
N PHE A 43 23.37 -32.55 25.23
CA PHE A 43 22.83 -31.93 26.45
C PHE A 43 22.71 -32.99 27.55
N VAL A 44 23.78 -33.18 28.27
CA VAL A 44 23.83 -34.19 29.32
C VAL A 44 23.71 -33.52 30.70
N ASP A 45 22.91 -34.09 31.60
CA ASP A 45 22.66 -33.61 32.96
C ASP A 45 21.97 -32.22 33.07
N GLU A 46 21.98 -31.63 34.27
CA GLU A 46 21.35 -30.35 34.57
C GLU A 46 22.03 -29.18 33.85
N GLU A 47 23.37 -29.22 33.69
CA GLU A 47 24.11 -28.19 32.95
C GLU A 47 23.73 -28.25 31.46
N GLY A 48 23.61 -29.47 30.88
CA GLY A 48 23.15 -29.66 29.50
C GLY A 48 21.70 -29.20 29.28
N ALA A 49 20.80 -29.40 30.23
CA ALA A 49 19.44 -28.89 30.12
C ALA A 49 19.36 -27.35 30.14
N TYR A 50 20.20 -26.71 30.96
CA TYR A 50 20.34 -25.27 30.97
C TYR A 50 20.91 -24.73 29.63
N ASP A 51 21.93 -25.42 29.10
CA ASP A 51 22.49 -25.09 27.79
C ASP A 51 21.43 -25.22 26.68
N HIS A 52 20.60 -26.27 26.73
CA HIS A 52 19.49 -26.42 25.82
C HIS A 52 18.46 -25.29 25.97
N PHE A 53 18.10 -24.93 27.21
CA PHE A 53 17.19 -23.81 27.46
C PHE A 53 17.73 -22.51 26.83
N THR A 54 18.99 -22.20 27.04
CA THR A 54 19.60 -20.94 26.54
C THR A 54 19.72 -20.92 25.01
N GLN A 55 19.96 -22.08 24.37
CA GLN A 55 20.11 -22.16 22.93
C GLN A 55 18.79 -22.27 22.19
N PHE A 56 17.81 -22.96 22.75
CA PHE A 56 16.56 -23.29 22.07
C PHE A 56 15.33 -23.02 22.92
N GLY A 57 15.28 -23.56 24.16
CA GLY A 57 14.08 -23.61 24.99
C GLY A 57 13.43 -22.23 25.23
N ALA A 58 14.24 -21.19 25.47
CA ALA A 58 13.71 -19.83 25.65
C ALA A 58 13.09 -19.27 24.36
N ALA A 59 13.65 -19.60 23.20
CA ALA A 59 13.08 -19.20 21.90
C ALA A 59 11.84 -19.99 21.51
N GLU A 60 11.69 -21.17 22.10
CA GLU A 60 10.51 -22.03 21.96
C GLU A 60 9.43 -21.74 23.02
N ASP A 61 9.59 -20.66 23.79
CA ASP A 61 8.71 -20.27 24.90
C ASP A 61 8.54 -21.31 26.02
N VAL A 62 9.51 -22.24 26.18
CA VAL A 62 9.49 -23.20 27.29
C VAL A 62 9.91 -22.49 28.57
N ALA A 63 9.10 -22.61 29.61
CA ALA A 63 9.33 -21.94 30.89
C ALA A 63 10.54 -22.53 31.65
N PRO A 64 11.45 -21.69 32.19
CA PRO A 64 12.62 -22.16 32.94
C PRO A 64 12.34 -22.53 34.39
N ASN A 65 11.19 -22.13 34.93
CA ASN A 65 10.73 -22.35 36.31
C ASN A 65 9.22 -22.12 36.42
N ALA A 66 8.63 -22.46 37.57
CA ALA A 66 7.20 -22.39 37.80
C ALA A 66 6.62 -20.94 37.88
N ASP A 67 7.47 -19.94 38.13
CA ASP A 67 7.03 -18.56 38.33
C ASP A 67 7.17 -17.70 37.06
N PHE A 68 7.60 -18.31 35.93
CA PHE A 68 7.65 -17.68 34.62
C PHE A 68 6.81 -18.44 33.58
N ASN A 69 5.93 -17.73 32.91
CA ASN A 69 5.13 -18.27 31.79
C ASN A 69 5.19 -17.30 30.60
N ALA A 70 5.72 -17.77 29.48
CA ALA A 70 5.94 -16.92 28.31
C ALA A 70 4.63 -16.31 27.76
N SER A 71 3.56 -17.09 27.68
CA SER A 71 2.25 -16.63 27.21
C SER A 71 1.65 -15.56 28.14
N GLU A 72 1.64 -15.83 29.43
CA GLU A 72 1.14 -14.87 30.43
C GLU A 72 2.00 -13.60 30.45
N TYR A 73 3.32 -13.74 30.26
CA TYR A 73 4.20 -12.60 30.13
C TYR A 73 3.87 -11.74 28.91
N TYR A 74 3.68 -12.36 27.73
CA TYR A 74 3.26 -11.63 26.52
C TYR A 74 1.90 -10.94 26.73
N ALA A 75 0.97 -11.60 27.41
CA ALA A 75 -0.32 -11.03 27.73
C ALA A 75 -0.22 -9.84 28.70
N ALA A 76 0.59 -9.96 29.76
CA ALA A 76 0.84 -8.86 30.70
C ALA A 76 1.52 -7.67 30.02
N LYS A 77 2.48 -7.94 29.11
CA LYS A 77 3.13 -6.91 28.31
C LYS A 77 2.17 -6.27 27.33
N ALA A 78 1.27 -7.02 26.71
CA ALA A 78 0.24 -6.49 25.83
C ALA A 78 -0.75 -5.61 26.60
N ALA A 79 -1.21 -6.02 27.79
CA ALA A 79 -2.05 -5.19 28.64
C ALA A 79 -1.40 -3.83 28.91
N GLN A 80 -0.11 -3.85 29.24
CA GLN A 80 0.66 -2.63 29.50
C GLN A 80 0.83 -1.79 28.23
N PHE A 81 1.17 -2.42 27.11
CA PHE A 81 1.46 -1.73 25.84
C PHE A 81 0.22 -1.04 25.27
N TYR A 82 -0.93 -1.70 25.29
CA TYR A 82 -2.19 -1.18 24.79
C TYR A 82 -2.99 -0.38 25.84
N GLY A 83 -2.56 -0.36 27.10
CA GLY A 83 -3.23 0.35 28.19
C GLY A 83 -4.62 -0.19 28.50
N VAL A 84 -4.83 -1.50 28.35
CA VAL A 84 -6.10 -2.19 28.62
C VAL A 84 -6.06 -2.94 29.95
N GLU A 85 -7.23 -3.27 30.50
CA GLU A 85 -7.30 -4.14 31.68
C GLU A 85 -6.68 -5.52 31.37
N PRO A 86 -5.93 -6.12 32.29
CA PRO A 86 -5.26 -7.41 32.06
C PRO A 86 -6.19 -8.51 31.55
N SER A 87 -7.39 -8.62 32.09
CA SER A 87 -8.40 -9.62 31.68
C SER A 87 -9.05 -9.34 30.33
N ALA A 88 -8.86 -8.13 29.78
CA ALA A 88 -9.47 -7.70 28.52
C ALA A 88 -8.49 -7.77 27.33
N VAL A 89 -7.26 -8.24 27.56
CA VAL A 89 -6.26 -8.41 26.49
C VAL A 89 -6.70 -9.47 25.50
N THR A 90 -6.66 -9.14 24.24
CA THR A 90 -7.03 -10.07 23.17
C THR A 90 -5.83 -10.88 22.65
N GLU A 91 -6.09 -12.05 22.09
CA GLU A 91 -5.05 -12.89 21.46
C GLU A 91 -4.25 -12.15 20.40
N LEU A 92 -4.89 -11.29 19.61
CA LEU A 92 -4.23 -10.49 18.59
C LEU A 92 -3.24 -9.49 19.21
N GLN A 93 -3.63 -8.81 20.29
CA GLN A 93 -2.74 -7.90 21.02
C GLN A 93 -1.54 -8.63 21.59
N ILE A 94 -1.75 -9.85 22.09
CA ILE A 94 -0.69 -10.74 22.57
C ILE A 94 0.24 -11.13 21.42
N ALA A 95 -0.32 -11.56 20.28
CA ALA A 95 0.42 -11.97 19.10
C ALA A 95 1.25 -10.80 18.52
N ASN A 96 0.70 -9.60 18.46
CA ASN A 96 1.40 -8.40 18.00
C ASN A 96 2.58 -8.06 18.91
N VAL A 97 2.40 -8.07 20.23
CA VAL A 97 3.50 -7.80 21.17
C VAL A 97 4.58 -8.89 21.07
N LYS A 98 4.19 -10.15 20.93
CA LYS A 98 5.11 -11.26 20.66
C LYS A 98 5.90 -11.03 19.37
N ALA A 99 5.24 -10.62 18.29
CA ALA A 99 5.89 -10.31 17.03
C ALA A 99 6.90 -9.15 17.16
N ILE A 100 6.54 -8.06 17.84
CA ILE A 100 7.43 -6.92 18.11
C ILE A 100 8.67 -7.37 18.89
N ILE A 101 8.51 -8.16 19.95
CA ILE A 101 9.61 -8.67 20.75
C ILE A 101 10.52 -9.58 19.92
N ASN A 102 9.93 -10.49 19.12
CA ASN A 102 10.67 -11.39 18.24
C ASN A 102 11.41 -10.62 17.14
N GLN A 103 10.82 -9.57 16.56
CA GLN A 103 11.47 -8.72 15.57
C GLN A 103 12.68 -7.98 16.13
N ALA A 104 12.66 -7.67 17.42
CA ALA A 104 13.81 -7.10 18.13
C ALA A 104 14.91 -8.15 18.44
N GLY A 105 14.76 -9.40 18.01
CA GLY A 105 15.71 -10.49 18.24
C GLY A 105 15.64 -11.08 19.65
N MET A 106 14.54 -10.87 20.37
CA MET A 106 14.33 -11.35 21.74
C MET A 106 13.18 -12.38 21.79
N ASN A 107 13.10 -13.13 22.87
CA ASN A 107 11.97 -13.97 23.26
C ASN A 107 11.39 -13.44 24.59
N ALA A 108 10.33 -14.06 25.10
CA ALA A 108 9.68 -13.65 26.35
C ALA A 108 10.68 -13.54 27.52
N TRP A 109 11.52 -14.56 27.71
CA TRP A 109 12.48 -14.61 28.80
C TRP A 109 13.54 -13.51 28.69
N THR A 110 14.18 -13.36 27.53
CA THR A 110 15.23 -12.34 27.32
C THR A 110 14.67 -10.93 27.37
N HIS A 111 13.44 -10.71 26.89
CA HIS A 111 12.78 -9.42 27.01
C HIS A 111 12.42 -9.10 28.48
N TYR A 112 11.92 -10.10 29.24
CA TYR A 112 11.66 -9.93 30.66
C TYR A 112 12.94 -9.53 31.42
N GLN A 113 14.04 -10.24 31.19
CA GLN A 113 15.32 -9.93 31.83
C GLN A 113 15.85 -8.54 31.52
N GLN A 114 15.76 -8.11 30.26
CA GLN A 114 16.34 -6.83 29.83
C GLN A 114 15.42 -5.63 30.11
N PHE A 115 14.14 -5.79 29.98
CA PHE A 115 13.18 -4.69 30.03
C PHE A 115 12.00 -4.96 30.97
N GLY A 116 11.29 -6.07 30.81
CA GLY A 116 9.98 -6.31 31.42
C GLY A 116 9.96 -6.19 32.94
N SER A 117 10.97 -6.75 33.61
CA SER A 117 11.11 -6.62 35.06
C SER A 117 11.27 -5.16 35.54
N ASN A 118 12.00 -4.35 34.78
CA ASN A 118 12.19 -2.93 35.07
C ASN A 118 10.98 -2.06 34.68
N GLU A 119 10.13 -2.57 33.83
CA GLU A 119 8.88 -1.92 33.40
C GLU A 119 7.69 -2.32 34.28
N GLY A 120 7.91 -3.17 35.30
CA GLY A 120 6.88 -3.63 36.21
C GLY A 120 5.90 -4.64 35.58
N VAL A 121 6.35 -5.39 34.56
CA VAL A 121 5.55 -6.44 33.95
C VAL A 121 5.73 -7.74 34.71
N ASN A 122 4.64 -8.33 35.18
CA ASN A 122 4.69 -9.62 35.86
C ASN A 122 5.16 -10.75 34.92
N PRO A 123 6.01 -11.66 35.39
CA PRO A 123 6.52 -12.75 34.56
C PRO A 123 5.49 -13.88 34.33
N SER A 124 4.46 -13.95 35.16
CA SER A 124 3.34 -14.88 35.12
C SER A 124 2.23 -14.45 36.06
N ASN A 125 1.08 -15.13 36.02
CA ASN A 125 0.02 -15.00 37.01
C ASN A 125 0.40 -15.61 38.37
N ALA A 126 1.44 -16.45 38.43
CA ALA A 126 1.94 -17.02 39.65
C ALA A 126 2.81 -16.07 40.49
N PHE A 127 3.37 -15.00 39.85
CA PHE A 127 4.30 -14.09 40.51
C PHE A 127 3.95 -12.62 40.29
N ASP A 128 3.48 -11.94 41.33
CA ASP A 128 3.25 -10.50 41.40
C ASP A 128 4.50 -9.81 41.95
N ALA A 129 5.21 -9.13 41.05
CA ALA A 129 6.45 -8.42 41.36
C ALA A 129 6.23 -7.31 42.42
N ASP A 130 5.11 -6.58 42.36
CA ASP A 130 4.81 -5.49 43.28
C ASP A 130 4.51 -6.06 44.70
N ALA A 131 3.78 -7.14 44.76
CA ALA A 131 3.51 -7.82 46.02
C ALA A 131 4.79 -8.37 46.68
N TYR A 132 5.68 -8.95 45.87
CA TYR A 132 7.00 -9.38 46.37
C TYR A 132 7.85 -8.18 46.84
N LEU A 133 7.95 -7.12 46.07
CA LEU A 133 8.72 -5.91 46.45
C LEU A 133 8.21 -5.27 47.74
N ALA A 134 6.91 -5.22 47.93
CA ALA A 134 6.27 -4.75 49.17
C ALA A 134 6.63 -5.66 50.37
N ALA A 135 6.51 -6.98 50.21
CA ALA A 135 6.87 -7.93 51.24
C ALA A 135 8.38 -7.89 51.59
N LYS A 136 9.23 -7.73 50.57
CA LYS A 136 10.69 -7.58 50.76
C LYS A 136 11.03 -6.28 51.52
N ALA A 137 10.36 -5.18 51.18
CA ALA A 137 10.55 -3.90 51.86
C ALA A 137 10.20 -4.03 53.37
N VAL A 138 9.14 -4.75 53.69
CA VAL A 138 8.77 -5.08 55.11
C VAL A 138 9.87 -5.90 55.77
N ALA A 139 10.37 -6.93 55.08
CA ALA A 139 11.47 -7.78 55.65
C ALA A 139 12.74 -7.01 55.89
N MET A 140 13.05 -5.97 55.10
CA MET A 140 14.22 -5.10 55.25
C MET A 140 14.07 -4.04 56.38
N GLY A 141 12.85 -3.80 56.85
CA GLY A 141 12.57 -2.90 57.98
C GLY A 141 12.50 -1.41 57.63
N ASP A 142 12.60 -0.60 58.70
CA ASP A 142 12.36 0.85 58.62
C ASP A 142 13.22 1.57 57.57
N GLY A 143 12.56 2.42 56.76
CA GLY A 143 13.16 3.24 55.74
C GLY A 143 13.27 2.60 54.34
N TRP A 144 12.88 1.34 54.20
CA TRP A 144 12.77 0.70 52.87
C TRP A 144 11.34 0.79 52.35
N THR A 145 11.24 1.05 51.05
CA THR A 145 10.00 1.04 50.29
C THR A 145 10.13 0.05 49.12
N ALA A 146 9.03 -0.37 48.53
CA ALA A 146 9.07 -1.23 47.34
C ALA A 146 9.95 -0.65 46.20
N GLU A 147 9.87 0.66 45.98
CA GLU A 147 10.68 1.35 44.95
C GLU A 147 12.17 1.27 45.27
N LYS A 148 12.59 1.48 46.55
CA LYS A 148 14.00 1.37 46.94
C LYS A 148 14.51 -0.07 46.81
N VAL A 149 13.65 -1.05 47.10
CA VAL A 149 14.00 -2.45 46.89
C VAL A 149 14.17 -2.75 45.39
N ALA A 150 13.27 -2.27 44.57
CA ALA A 150 13.37 -2.43 43.11
C ALA A 150 14.66 -1.80 42.56
N GLU A 151 14.98 -0.57 42.98
CA GLU A 151 16.25 0.10 42.62
C GLU A 151 17.48 -0.69 43.05
N ALA A 152 17.48 -1.24 44.27
CA ALA A 152 18.59 -2.03 44.78
C ALA A 152 18.77 -3.35 44.01
N ILE A 153 17.68 -4.04 43.67
CA ILE A 153 17.68 -5.26 42.85
C ILE A 153 18.24 -4.94 41.46
N LYS A 154 17.72 -3.90 40.83
CA LYS A 154 18.19 -3.42 39.53
C LYS A 154 19.66 -3.01 39.56
N GLY A 155 20.07 -2.32 40.61
CA GLY A 155 21.46 -1.89 40.80
C GLY A 155 22.46 -3.07 40.91
N ASN A 156 21.98 -4.25 41.29
CA ASN A 156 22.75 -5.50 41.31
C ASN A 156 22.66 -6.29 40.01
N GLY A 157 21.96 -5.76 38.98
CA GLY A 157 21.84 -6.39 37.66
C GLY A 157 20.92 -7.60 37.64
N MET A 158 19.94 -7.66 38.53
CA MET A 158 18.99 -8.79 38.64
C MET A 158 17.57 -8.32 38.29
N THR A 159 16.74 -9.24 37.84
CA THR A 159 15.28 -9.05 37.78
C THR A 159 14.66 -9.29 39.16
N VAL A 160 13.44 -8.82 39.34
CA VAL A 160 12.67 -9.02 40.59
C VAL A 160 12.44 -10.51 40.85
N LEU A 161 12.12 -11.28 39.84
CA LEU A 161 11.94 -12.74 39.91
C LEU A 161 13.25 -13.48 40.28
N GLU A 162 14.36 -13.16 39.60
CA GLU A 162 15.67 -13.74 39.87
C GLU A 162 16.09 -13.48 41.32
N HIS A 163 15.85 -12.29 41.85
CA HIS A 163 16.15 -11.96 43.22
C HIS A 163 15.31 -12.82 44.22
N TYR A 164 14.00 -12.98 43.93
CA TYR A 164 13.13 -13.83 44.71
C TYR A 164 13.65 -15.28 44.74
N LEU A 165 13.87 -15.87 43.59
CA LEU A 165 14.32 -17.27 43.46
C LEU A 165 15.70 -17.52 44.09
N GLN A 166 16.58 -16.52 44.10
CA GLN A 166 17.92 -16.64 44.64
C GLN A 166 17.97 -16.42 46.16
N TYR A 167 17.23 -15.49 46.71
CA TYR A 167 17.42 -15.01 48.07
C TYR A 167 16.27 -15.36 49.04
N ALA A 168 15.07 -15.76 48.57
CA ALA A 168 14.00 -16.12 49.49
C ALA A 168 14.43 -17.21 50.51
N GLY A 169 14.31 -16.90 51.79
CA GLY A 169 14.68 -17.79 52.87
C GLY A 169 16.18 -17.89 53.19
N THR A 170 17.05 -17.02 52.58
CA THR A 170 18.49 -17.10 52.79
C THR A 170 18.99 -16.23 53.94
N GLY A 171 18.17 -15.37 54.54
CA GLY A 171 18.57 -14.44 55.62
C GLY A 171 17.39 -13.77 56.31
N GLU A 172 17.70 -13.03 57.41
CA GLU A 172 16.69 -12.36 58.22
C GLU A 172 15.97 -11.21 57.53
N ASN A 173 16.59 -10.61 56.49
CA ASN A 173 16.02 -9.53 55.73
C ASN A 173 15.41 -10.00 54.39
N GLU A 174 15.19 -11.32 54.27
CA GLU A 174 14.59 -11.91 53.08
C GLU A 174 13.16 -12.39 53.37
N VAL A 175 12.33 -12.51 52.31
CA VAL A 175 11.03 -13.16 52.43
C VAL A 175 11.20 -14.64 52.79
N ALA A 176 10.21 -15.25 53.42
CA ALA A 176 10.31 -16.65 53.81
C ALA A 176 10.45 -17.59 52.61
N LYS A 177 11.20 -18.68 52.79
CA LYS A 177 11.31 -19.71 51.74
C LYS A 177 9.92 -20.33 51.46
N GLY A 178 9.54 -20.36 50.19
CA GLY A 178 8.23 -20.88 49.77
C GLY A 178 7.07 -19.89 49.92
N ALA A 179 7.35 -18.62 50.23
CA ALA A 179 6.33 -17.57 50.17
C ALA A 179 5.88 -17.42 48.68
N THR A 180 4.58 -17.39 48.46
CA THR A 180 4.00 -17.20 47.11
C THR A 180 3.42 -15.81 46.94
N PHE A 181 3.53 -15.29 45.75
CA PHE A 181 3.05 -13.95 45.37
C PHE A 181 2.21 -14.01 44.11
N PRO A 182 1.06 -14.74 44.15
CA PRO A 182 0.20 -14.84 42.94
C PRO A 182 -0.44 -13.50 42.63
N VAL A 183 -0.59 -13.21 41.37
CA VAL A 183 -1.35 -12.04 40.87
C VAL A 183 -2.80 -12.17 41.33
N PRO A 184 -3.43 -11.11 41.90
CA PRO A 184 -4.84 -11.11 42.26
C PRO A 184 -5.75 -11.44 41.06
N ASP A 185 -6.86 -12.13 41.26
CA ASP A 185 -7.73 -12.61 40.18
C ASP A 185 -8.28 -11.50 39.28
N ASP A 186 -8.51 -10.32 39.82
CA ASP A 186 -8.94 -9.13 39.07
C ASP A 186 -7.83 -8.50 38.21
N LYS A 187 -6.59 -8.95 38.36
CA LYS A 187 -5.40 -8.48 37.61
C LYS A 187 -4.70 -9.57 36.79
N LYS A 188 -5.26 -10.79 36.82
CA LYS A 188 -4.72 -11.88 36.02
C LYS A 188 -4.92 -11.61 34.53
N VAL A 189 -3.89 -11.92 33.75
CA VAL A 189 -3.97 -11.98 32.31
C VAL A 189 -4.51 -13.34 31.86
N PRO A 190 -5.04 -13.45 30.64
CA PRO A 190 -5.35 -14.74 30.05
C PRO A 190 -4.11 -15.65 30.09
N SER A 191 -4.23 -16.84 30.63
CA SER A 191 -3.17 -17.83 30.63
C SER A 191 -3.46 -18.83 29.51
N ASP A 192 -2.43 -19.27 28.77
CA ASP A 192 -2.46 -20.47 27.96
C ASP A 192 -2.49 -21.73 28.89
N VAL A 193 -3.40 -21.78 29.81
CA VAL A 193 -3.78 -23.05 30.35
C VAL A 193 -4.72 -23.64 29.31
N THR A 194 -4.11 -24.19 28.25
CA THR A 194 -4.87 -24.94 27.25
C THR A 194 -5.53 -26.10 28.02
N GLY A 195 -6.83 -26.14 27.90
CA GLY A 195 -7.60 -27.32 28.29
C GLY A 195 -7.10 -28.59 27.58
N ASN A 196 -7.75 -29.67 27.80
CA ASN A 196 -7.38 -30.92 27.14
C ASN A 196 -7.72 -30.90 25.65
N THR A 197 -6.97 -31.68 24.88
CA THR A 197 -7.34 -32.01 23.52
C THR A 197 -7.98 -33.40 23.48
N TYR A 198 -9.19 -33.46 22.93
CA TYR A 198 -9.96 -34.71 22.77
C TYR A 198 -10.04 -35.05 21.28
N GLU A 199 -9.41 -36.15 20.88
CA GLU A 199 -9.53 -36.65 19.50
C GLU A 199 -10.70 -37.63 19.42
N LEU A 200 -11.66 -37.36 18.53
CA LEU A 200 -12.82 -38.21 18.31
C LEU A 200 -12.42 -39.46 17.50
N THR A 201 -13.13 -40.55 17.78
CA THR A 201 -12.92 -41.85 17.15
C THR A 201 -14.09 -42.20 16.21
N VAL A 202 -13.97 -43.29 15.45
CA VAL A 202 -15.07 -43.79 14.58
C VAL A 202 -16.17 -44.50 15.39
N ASP A 203 -15.92 -44.73 16.69
CA ASP A 203 -16.89 -45.31 17.63
C ASP A 203 -17.68 -44.22 18.34
N HIS A 204 -18.53 -44.59 19.29
CA HIS A 204 -19.23 -43.63 20.13
C HIS A 204 -18.30 -42.99 21.16
N ASP A 205 -18.16 -41.67 21.08
CA ASP A 205 -17.39 -40.87 22.03
C ASP A 205 -18.29 -40.17 23.06
N ALA A 206 -17.85 -40.14 24.30
CA ALA A 206 -18.46 -39.36 25.36
C ALA A 206 -17.37 -38.65 26.15
N PHE A 207 -17.13 -37.38 25.79
CA PHE A 207 -16.11 -36.54 26.39
C PHE A 207 -16.74 -35.44 27.23
N THR A 208 -16.15 -35.22 28.40
CA THR A 208 -16.42 -34.02 29.21
C THR A 208 -15.11 -33.28 29.40
N GLY A 209 -15.10 -32.03 29.02
CA GLY A 209 -13.98 -31.11 29.15
C GLY A 209 -13.68 -30.74 30.60
N THR A 210 -12.83 -29.80 30.75
CA THR A 210 -12.35 -29.27 32.01
C THR A 210 -13.01 -27.94 32.37
N SER A 211 -12.39 -27.14 33.20
CA SER A 211 -12.75 -25.71 33.38
C SER A 211 -11.84 -24.75 32.60
N GLN A 212 -11.18 -25.27 31.58
CA GLN A 212 -10.24 -24.56 30.71
C GLN A 212 -10.70 -24.68 29.27
N ASP A 213 -10.14 -23.86 28.38
CA ASP A 213 -10.46 -23.84 26.94
C ASP A 213 -10.03 -25.15 26.27
N ASP A 214 -10.94 -26.10 26.15
CA ASP A 214 -10.70 -27.44 25.63
C ASP A 214 -10.82 -27.50 24.09
N GLN A 215 -10.08 -28.42 23.49
CA GLN A 215 -10.10 -28.65 22.05
C GLN A 215 -10.67 -30.04 21.75
N PHE A 216 -11.73 -30.09 20.95
CA PHE A 216 -12.32 -31.33 20.43
C PHE A 216 -11.97 -31.43 18.94
N ILE A 217 -11.36 -32.53 18.54
CA ILE A 217 -10.90 -32.72 17.14
C ILE A 217 -11.63 -33.90 16.53
N ALA A 218 -12.45 -33.61 15.54
CA ALA A 218 -13.14 -34.61 14.71
C ALA A 218 -12.49 -34.68 13.33
N ASP A 219 -11.56 -35.61 13.11
CA ASP A 219 -10.87 -35.84 11.85
C ASP A 219 -11.50 -37.00 11.08
N GLU A 220 -11.60 -36.93 9.72
CA GLU A 220 -12.05 -38.06 8.94
C GLU A 220 -10.97 -39.16 8.90
N LYS A 221 -11.34 -40.36 9.36
CA LYS A 221 -10.43 -41.52 9.29
C LYS A 221 -10.69 -42.32 8.02
N ASN A 222 -9.65 -42.86 7.44
CA ASN A 222 -9.78 -43.76 6.30
C ASN A 222 -9.98 -45.19 6.77
N VAL A 223 -11.22 -45.70 6.71
CA VAL A 223 -11.53 -47.06 7.08
C VAL A 223 -11.75 -47.92 5.81
N ASN A 224 -10.84 -48.82 5.54
CA ASN A 224 -10.87 -49.70 4.35
C ASN A 224 -10.98 -48.93 3.00
N GLY A 225 -10.34 -47.79 2.88
CA GLY A 225 -10.36 -46.98 1.66
C GLY A 225 -11.54 -46.01 1.55
N THR A 226 -12.35 -45.87 2.62
CA THR A 226 -13.53 -44.99 2.65
C THR A 226 -13.35 -43.95 3.73
N PRO A 227 -13.45 -42.65 3.43
CA PRO A 227 -13.52 -41.59 4.45
C PRO A 227 -14.69 -41.80 5.38
N THR A 228 -14.43 -41.90 6.67
CA THR A 228 -15.43 -42.18 7.72
C THR A 228 -15.37 -41.05 8.73
N ALA A 229 -16.54 -40.54 9.11
CA ALA A 229 -16.64 -39.55 10.17
C ALA A 229 -16.17 -40.12 11.51
N THR A 230 -15.48 -39.27 12.26
CA THR A 230 -15.25 -39.54 13.69
C THR A 230 -16.27 -38.81 14.57
N LEU A 231 -16.87 -37.72 14.13
CA LEU A 231 -18.04 -37.16 14.82
C LEU A 231 -19.30 -37.95 14.40
N ASN A 232 -19.84 -38.67 15.34
CA ASN A 232 -21.03 -39.52 15.16
C ASN A 232 -22.29 -38.91 15.77
N VAL A 233 -23.44 -39.29 15.26
CA VAL A 233 -24.74 -38.80 15.77
C VAL A 233 -25.04 -39.23 17.21
N SER A 234 -24.32 -40.19 17.71
CA SER A 234 -24.42 -40.69 19.09
C SER A 234 -23.44 -40.05 20.06
N ASP A 235 -22.49 -39.29 19.55
CA ASP A 235 -21.45 -38.68 20.39
C ASP A 235 -22.04 -37.61 21.31
N THR A 236 -21.46 -37.53 22.49
CA THR A 236 -21.79 -36.53 23.50
C THR A 236 -20.52 -35.79 23.88
N LEU A 237 -20.48 -34.52 23.53
CA LEU A 237 -19.38 -33.64 23.79
C LEU A 237 -19.84 -32.52 24.72
N ASP A 238 -19.19 -32.41 25.85
CA ASP A 238 -19.44 -31.38 26.87
C ASP A 238 -18.11 -30.63 27.08
N GLY A 239 -18.06 -29.36 26.70
CA GLY A 239 -16.84 -28.55 26.82
C GLY A 239 -16.45 -28.31 28.28
N GLY A 240 -17.43 -28.12 29.15
CA GLY A 240 -17.20 -27.76 30.55
C GLY A 240 -17.35 -26.27 30.80
N ASP A 241 -16.50 -25.72 31.66
CA ASP A 241 -16.32 -24.27 31.74
C ASP A 241 -15.14 -23.88 30.80
N GLY A 242 -15.11 -22.68 30.28
CA GLY A 242 -14.05 -22.22 29.40
C GLY A 242 -14.58 -21.63 28.08
N PHE A 243 -13.73 -21.41 27.12
CA PHE A 243 -14.09 -21.12 25.73
C PHE A 243 -13.65 -22.29 24.84
N ASP A 244 -14.54 -23.24 24.65
CA ASP A 244 -14.21 -24.53 24.07
C ASP A 244 -14.40 -24.53 22.55
N THR A 245 -13.55 -25.29 21.87
CA THR A 245 -13.56 -25.31 20.39
C THR A 245 -13.71 -26.75 19.89
N LEU A 246 -14.70 -26.98 19.01
CA LEU A 246 -14.80 -28.19 18.21
C LEU A 246 -14.33 -27.93 16.78
N THR A 247 -13.22 -28.53 16.40
CA THR A 247 -12.72 -28.50 15.00
C THR A 247 -13.11 -29.79 14.28
N SER A 248 -13.90 -29.64 13.24
CA SER A 248 -14.44 -30.72 12.40
C SER A 248 -13.78 -30.71 11.03
N TYR A 249 -12.99 -31.72 10.71
CA TYR A 249 -12.34 -31.85 9.40
C TYR A 249 -13.17 -32.74 8.47
N GLY A 250 -13.36 -32.27 7.24
CA GLY A 250 -14.04 -32.98 6.17
C GLY A 250 -15.58 -32.92 6.24
N ASP A 251 -16.20 -33.19 5.12
CA ASP A 251 -17.66 -33.03 4.94
C ASP A 251 -18.48 -34.05 5.71
N LYS A 252 -17.92 -35.26 5.98
CA LYS A 252 -18.65 -36.30 6.73
C LYS A 252 -18.87 -35.92 8.18
N ASN A 253 -17.87 -35.34 8.85
CA ASN A 253 -18.00 -34.83 10.19
C ASN A 253 -18.94 -33.60 10.20
N ALA A 254 -18.76 -32.67 9.24
CA ALA A 254 -19.61 -31.49 9.11
C ALA A 254 -21.12 -31.83 9.01
N GLN A 255 -21.49 -32.89 8.31
CA GLN A 255 -22.88 -33.38 8.21
C GLN A 255 -23.47 -33.85 9.55
N ASN A 256 -22.65 -34.15 10.54
CA ASN A 256 -23.04 -34.65 11.85
C ASN A 256 -23.06 -33.59 12.93
N LEU A 257 -22.48 -32.40 12.72
CA LEU A 257 -22.43 -31.32 13.70
C LEU A 257 -23.80 -30.97 14.33
N ALA A 258 -24.86 -30.91 13.52
CA ALA A 258 -26.22 -30.62 13.99
C ALA A 258 -26.92 -31.82 14.62
N LYS A 259 -26.31 -33.01 14.67
CA LYS A 259 -26.91 -34.26 15.11
C LYS A 259 -26.25 -34.84 16.36
N ALA A 260 -24.96 -34.60 16.58
CA ALA A 260 -24.24 -34.94 17.78
C ALA A 260 -24.75 -34.09 18.97
N SER A 261 -24.60 -34.63 20.18
CA SER A 261 -24.91 -33.86 21.39
C SER A 261 -23.70 -32.99 21.72
N ILE A 262 -23.81 -31.68 21.46
CA ILE A 262 -22.76 -30.69 21.74
C ILE A 262 -23.31 -29.71 22.77
N SER A 263 -22.64 -29.60 23.92
CA SER A 263 -22.96 -28.67 25.00
C SER A 263 -21.70 -27.97 25.51
N ASN A 264 -21.85 -26.77 26.05
CA ASN A 264 -20.75 -25.96 26.58
C ASN A 264 -19.53 -25.91 25.62
N ILE A 265 -19.76 -25.74 24.32
CA ILE A 265 -18.72 -25.56 23.31
C ILE A 265 -19.10 -24.28 22.55
N GLU A 266 -18.31 -23.23 22.70
CA GLU A 266 -18.58 -21.88 22.20
C GLU A 266 -18.23 -21.74 20.74
N LYS A 267 -17.23 -22.46 20.25
CA LYS A 267 -16.75 -22.32 18.89
C LYS A 267 -16.74 -23.64 18.13
N VAL A 268 -17.32 -23.62 16.94
CA VAL A 268 -17.27 -24.75 16.01
C VAL A 268 -16.61 -24.31 14.71
N VAL A 269 -15.56 -25.01 14.29
CA VAL A 269 -14.81 -24.78 13.07
C VAL A 269 -14.95 -25.98 12.14
N ALA A 270 -15.59 -25.79 10.98
CA ALA A 270 -15.75 -26.82 9.95
C ALA A 270 -14.74 -26.63 8.82
N VAL A 271 -13.67 -27.41 8.82
CA VAL A 271 -12.56 -27.30 7.84
C VAL A 271 -12.87 -28.17 6.61
N GLY A 272 -12.82 -27.59 5.43
CA GLY A 272 -13.08 -28.29 4.16
C GLY A 272 -14.54 -28.75 3.96
N ALA A 273 -15.48 -28.21 4.75
CA ALA A 273 -16.88 -28.54 4.66
C ALA A 273 -17.52 -28.03 3.37
N THR A 274 -18.40 -28.86 2.78
CA THR A 274 -19.19 -28.52 1.59
C THR A 274 -20.69 -28.54 1.88
N SER A 275 -21.11 -29.27 2.91
CA SER A 275 -22.49 -29.34 3.36
C SER A 275 -22.84 -28.19 4.28
N THR A 276 -24.06 -27.67 4.19
CA THR A 276 -24.53 -26.58 5.07
C THR A 276 -24.39 -26.93 6.55
N ILE A 277 -23.75 -26.05 7.30
CA ILE A 277 -23.62 -26.14 8.76
C ILE A 277 -24.81 -25.44 9.39
N ASN A 278 -25.56 -26.13 10.22
CA ASN A 278 -26.71 -25.56 10.92
C ASN A 278 -26.59 -25.84 12.42
N LEU A 279 -26.19 -24.83 13.16
CA LEU A 279 -26.08 -24.85 14.63
C LEU A 279 -26.98 -23.80 15.29
N SER A 280 -27.94 -23.26 14.55
CA SER A 280 -28.84 -22.21 15.05
C SER A 280 -29.71 -22.60 16.24
N ALA A 281 -29.92 -23.88 16.47
CA ALA A 281 -30.67 -24.40 17.62
C ALA A 281 -29.78 -24.67 18.85
N ASN A 282 -28.46 -24.62 18.71
CA ASN A 282 -27.52 -24.83 19.80
C ASN A 282 -27.17 -23.48 20.44
N ALA A 283 -27.65 -23.23 21.65
CA ALA A 283 -27.51 -21.96 22.35
C ALA A 283 -26.10 -21.78 22.98
N ASP A 284 -25.36 -22.88 23.20
CA ASP A 284 -24.01 -22.81 23.76
C ASP A 284 -23.00 -22.38 22.71
N VAL A 285 -23.21 -22.71 21.42
CA VAL A 285 -22.33 -22.29 20.36
C VAL A 285 -22.50 -20.79 20.09
N GLN A 286 -21.42 -20.04 20.27
CA GLN A 286 -21.35 -18.59 20.03
C GLN A 286 -20.78 -18.25 18.64
N GLU A 287 -19.87 -19.10 18.12
CA GLU A 287 -19.21 -18.90 16.83
C GLU A 287 -19.27 -20.16 15.96
N VAL A 288 -19.70 -19.99 14.69
CA VAL A 288 -19.71 -21.04 13.68
C VAL A 288 -18.84 -20.62 12.51
N TRP A 289 -17.76 -21.35 12.27
CA TRP A 289 -16.79 -21.03 11.25
C TRP A 289 -16.70 -22.10 10.15
N VAL A 290 -16.53 -21.67 8.92
CA VAL A 290 -16.14 -22.52 7.80
C VAL A 290 -14.76 -22.08 7.33
N LYS A 291 -13.79 -23.00 7.35
CA LYS A 291 -12.41 -22.77 6.96
C LYS A 291 -12.06 -23.57 5.71
N ASN A 292 -11.56 -22.88 4.65
CA ASN A 292 -11.19 -23.51 3.39
C ASN A 292 -12.28 -24.47 2.84
N GLY A 293 -13.54 -24.03 2.88
CA GLY A 293 -14.69 -24.84 2.48
C GLY A 293 -15.71 -24.06 1.66
N THR A 294 -16.71 -24.77 1.12
CA THR A 294 -17.81 -24.17 0.35
C THR A 294 -19.15 -24.28 1.05
N ALA A 295 -19.17 -24.64 2.33
CA ALA A 295 -20.39 -24.78 3.10
C ALA A 295 -21.08 -23.44 3.38
N ASN A 296 -22.40 -23.43 3.31
CA ASN A 296 -23.22 -22.34 3.84
C ASN A 296 -23.39 -22.48 5.35
N ILE A 297 -23.65 -21.38 6.04
CA ILE A 297 -23.92 -21.38 7.48
C ILE A 297 -25.40 -21.01 7.74
N THR A 298 -26.04 -21.78 8.62
CA THR A 298 -27.30 -21.40 9.28
C THR A 298 -27.04 -21.21 10.76
N ALA A 299 -27.18 -19.98 11.24
CA ALA A 299 -26.89 -19.56 12.60
C ALA A 299 -28.11 -18.89 13.27
N ALA A 300 -28.08 -18.75 14.57
CA ALA A 300 -28.92 -17.80 15.28
C ALA A 300 -28.31 -16.40 15.20
N LYS A 301 -29.10 -15.34 15.30
CA LYS A 301 -28.57 -13.96 15.19
C LYS A 301 -27.57 -13.57 16.30
N ALA A 302 -27.64 -14.29 17.46
CA ALA A 302 -26.67 -14.10 18.53
C ALA A 302 -25.33 -14.79 18.25
N GLN A 303 -25.25 -15.66 17.25
CA GLN A 303 -24.05 -16.38 16.86
C GLN A 303 -23.29 -15.60 15.79
N VAL A 304 -21.97 -15.68 15.84
CA VAL A 304 -21.09 -15.20 14.76
C VAL A 304 -21.02 -16.27 13.68
N ALA A 305 -21.34 -15.91 12.44
CA ALA A 305 -21.12 -16.77 11.28
C ALA A 305 -19.80 -16.34 10.59
N GLY A 306 -18.78 -17.21 10.66
CA GLY A 306 -17.42 -16.88 10.24
C GLY A 306 -16.94 -17.67 9.01
N TYR A 307 -16.11 -17.03 8.20
CA TYR A 307 -15.41 -17.65 7.08
C TYR A 307 -13.92 -17.34 7.15
N GLU A 308 -13.11 -18.34 6.88
CA GLU A 308 -11.66 -18.24 6.89
C GLU A 308 -11.03 -18.92 5.66
N GLY A 309 -10.06 -18.27 5.02
CA GLY A 309 -9.30 -18.80 3.91
C GLY A 309 -10.10 -18.85 2.60
N THR A 310 -9.78 -19.82 1.73
CA THR A 310 -10.38 -19.89 0.38
C THR A 310 -11.84 -20.34 0.42
N MET A 311 -12.69 -19.55 -0.24
CA MET A 311 -14.12 -19.83 -0.35
C MET A 311 -14.65 -19.49 -1.77
N THR A 312 -15.89 -19.82 -2.03
CA THR A 312 -16.65 -19.43 -3.24
C THR A 312 -17.83 -18.53 -2.85
N ASN A 313 -18.98 -18.66 -3.52
CA ASN A 313 -20.18 -17.92 -3.17
C ASN A 313 -20.87 -18.58 -1.96
N GLN A 314 -20.74 -18.01 -0.78
CA GLN A 314 -21.33 -18.52 0.46
C GLN A 314 -22.61 -17.78 0.82
N THR A 315 -23.52 -18.50 1.49
CA THR A 315 -24.75 -17.95 2.05
C THR A 315 -24.78 -18.16 3.54
N VAL A 316 -25.04 -17.08 4.28
CA VAL A 316 -25.37 -17.11 5.71
C VAL A 316 -26.86 -16.92 5.89
N THR A 317 -27.49 -17.76 6.69
CA THR A 317 -28.91 -17.66 7.05
C THR A 317 -29.07 -17.54 8.55
N PHE A 318 -29.67 -16.46 9.01
CA PHE A 318 -30.01 -16.30 10.44
C PHE A 318 -31.46 -16.75 10.65
N SER A 319 -31.62 -17.90 11.33
CA SER A 319 -32.91 -18.62 11.38
C SER A 319 -33.96 -18.02 12.33
N ASP A 320 -33.52 -17.26 13.33
CA ASP A 320 -34.32 -16.61 14.37
C ASP A 320 -34.48 -15.09 14.17
N ALA A 321 -34.00 -14.55 13.05
CA ALA A 321 -34.28 -13.17 12.67
C ALA A 321 -35.80 -12.94 12.52
N SER A 322 -36.26 -11.79 12.92
CA SER A 322 -37.70 -11.44 12.99
C SER A 322 -38.03 -10.28 12.04
N THR A 323 -39.22 -9.75 12.13
CA THR A 323 -39.68 -8.57 11.32
C THR A 323 -39.31 -7.22 11.97
N THR A 324 -38.51 -7.22 13.03
CA THR A 324 -38.12 -5.99 13.75
C THR A 324 -36.59 -5.90 13.79
N ALA A 325 -36.05 -4.69 13.69
CA ALA A 325 -34.62 -4.33 13.64
C ALA A 325 -33.67 -5.34 14.30
N ASP A 326 -33.32 -6.38 13.56
CA ASP A 326 -32.43 -7.44 14.04
C ASP A 326 -30.96 -7.15 13.64
N ALA A 327 -30.04 -7.41 14.57
CA ALA A 327 -28.61 -7.35 14.33
C ALA A 327 -28.01 -8.75 14.26
N ALA A 328 -27.08 -8.96 13.32
CA ALA A 328 -26.37 -10.22 13.19
C ALA A 328 -24.94 -10.01 12.68
N THR A 329 -24.03 -10.89 13.09
CA THR A 329 -22.61 -10.78 12.80
C THR A 329 -22.15 -11.81 11.79
N VAL A 330 -21.49 -11.35 10.75
CA VAL A 330 -20.65 -12.14 9.85
C VAL A 330 -19.19 -11.77 10.11
N ALA A 331 -18.31 -12.77 10.24
CA ALA A 331 -16.89 -12.57 10.45
C ALA A 331 -16.10 -13.11 9.25
N LEU A 332 -15.05 -12.39 8.84
CA LEU A 332 -14.13 -12.79 7.79
C LEU A 332 -12.71 -12.76 8.34
N ASN A 333 -11.93 -13.81 8.07
CA ASN A 333 -10.53 -13.92 8.48
C ASN A 333 -9.66 -14.41 7.33
N GLY A 334 -8.93 -13.49 6.68
CA GLY A 334 -8.06 -13.81 5.56
C GLY A 334 -8.81 -14.52 4.42
N VAL A 335 -10.04 -14.10 4.14
CA VAL A 335 -10.89 -14.71 3.11
C VAL A 335 -10.36 -14.38 1.72
N LYS A 336 -10.30 -15.40 0.87
CA LYS A 336 -10.05 -15.27 -0.57
C LYS A 336 -11.21 -15.90 -1.32
N GLY A 337 -12.15 -15.07 -1.86
CA GLY A 337 -13.36 -15.62 -2.43
C GLY A 337 -14.20 -14.64 -3.25
N SER A 338 -15.31 -15.15 -3.81
CA SER A 338 -16.15 -14.38 -4.72
C SER A 338 -17.20 -13.54 -4.00
N SER A 339 -17.99 -14.12 -3.08
CA SER A 339 -19.03 -13.35 -2.38
C SER A 339 -19.52 -14.01 -1.10
N VAL A 340 -20.00 -13.18 -0.17
CA VAL A 340 -20.83 -13.60 0.96
C VAL A 340 -22.21 -12.96 0.84
N THR A 341 -23.25 -13.79 0.90
CA THR A 341 -24.64 -13.36 0.87
C THR A 341 -25.32 -13.69 2.19
N VAL A 342 -25.84 -12.69 2.87
CA VAL A 342 -26.75 -12.88 4.00
C VAL A 342 -28.15 -13.10 3.45
N ALA A 343 -28.63 -14.33 3.51
CA ALA A 343 -29.91 -14.73 2.95
C ALA A 343 -31.04 -14.57 3.97
N VAL A 344 -32.24 -14.32 3.45
CA VAL A 344 -33.48 -14.34 4.21
C VAL A 344 -34.09 -15.74 4.08
N SER A 345 -34.16 -16.51 5.16
CA SER A 345 -34.68 -17.89 5.15
C SER A 345 -36.21 -17.99 5.00
N ALA A 346 -36.93 -16.92 5.32
CA ALA A 346 -38.36 -16.76 5.09
C ALA A 346 -38.71 -15.27 4.96
N ALA A 347 -39.87 -14.95 4.37
CA ALA A 347 -40.30 -13.54 4.19
C ALA A 347 -40.47 -12.73 5.50
N ALA A 348 -40.36 -13.39 6.64
CA ALA A 348 -40.46 -12.80 7.98
C ALA A 348 -39.10 -12.65 8.69
N ASN A 349 -38.02 -13.15 8.14
CA ASN A 349 -36.71 -13.19 8.80
C ASN A 349 -35.77 -12.14 8.13
N GLU A 350 -35.64 -11.00 8.76
CA GLU A 350 -34.87 -9.86 8.22
C GLU A 350 -33.72 -9.49 9.17
N VAL A 351 -32.54 -9.28 8.64
CA VAL A 351 -31.39 -8.69 9.34
C VAL A 351 -31.16 -7.30 8.78
N GLU A 352 -31.61 -6.29 9.49
CA GLU A 352 -31.52 -4.90 9.03
C GLU A 352 -30.20 -4.23 9.50
N ALA A 353 -29.68 -4.61 10.66
CA ALA A 353 -28.41 -4.13 11.17
C ALA A 353 -27.35 -5.25 11.00
N GLN A 354 -26.55 -5.11 9.97
CA GLN A 354 -25.48 -6.05 9.69
C GLN A 354 -24.18 -5.61 10.37
N ILE A 355 -23.56 -6.55 11.08
CA ILE A 355 -22.20 -6.39 11.59
C ILE A 355 -21.26 -7.25 10.75
N LEU A 356 -20.18 -6.67 10.25
CA LEU A 356 -19.10 -7.33 9.55
C LEU A 356 -17.83 -7.18 10.38
N LYS A 357 -17.32 -8.30 10.91
CA LYS A 357 -16.08 -8.33 11.68
C LYS A 357 -14.95 -8.82 10.81
N LEU A 358 -13.89 -8.05 10.69
CA LEU A 358 -12.75 -8.32 9.82
C LEU A 358 -11.51 -8.67 10.63
N SER A 359 -10.78 -9.68 10.20
CA SER A 359 -9.41 -9.96 10.62
C SER A 359 -8.61 -10.48 9.43
N GLY A 360 -7.30 -10.19 9.40
CA GLY A 360 -6.46 -10.51 8.26
C GLY A 360 -6.86 -9.77 6.98
N ASP A 361 -6.24 -10.15 5.88
CA ASP A 361 -6.46 -9.55 4.57
C ASP A 361 -7.58 -10.28 3.81
N ASN A 362 -8.72 -9.61 3.60
CA ASN A 362 -9.92 -10.19 3.03
C ASN A 362 -10.17 -9.69 1.60
N GLU A 363 -10.11 -10.61 0.64
CA GLU A 363 -10.47 -10.38 -0.74
C GLU A 363 -11.88 -10.92 -1.01
N LEU A 364 -12.83 -10.01 -1.27
CA LEU A 364 -14.23 -10.33 -1.46
C LEU A 364 -14.86 -9.49 -2.57
N ALA A 365 -15.34 -10.10 -3.65
CA ALA A 365 -15.97 -9.35 -4.73
C ALA A 365 -17.28 -8.67 -4.30
N THR A 366 -18.08 -9.31 -3.45
CA THR A 366 -19.36 -8.75 -2.99
C THR A 366 -19.74 -9.25 -1.59
N PHE A 367 -20.12 -8.32 -0.73
CA PHE A 367 -20.89 -8.61 0.48
C PHE A 367 -22.33 -8.13 0.30
N SER A 368 -23.30 -9.02 0.44
CA SER A 368 -24.71 -8.68 0.19
C SER A 368 -25.67 -9.10 1.30
N ASN A 369 -26.61 -8.20 1.62
CA ASN A 369 -27.76 -8.49 2.47
C ASN A 369 -28.96 -7.69 1.95
N THR A 370 -29.96 -8.35 1.38
CA THR A 370 -31.09 -7.72 0.72
C THR A 370 -32.03 -6.93 1.64
N LYS A 371 -31.83 -7.00 2.96
CA LYS A 371 -32.64 -6.28 3.95
C LYS A 371 -31.83 -5.26 4.75
N MET A 372 -30.55 -5.17 4.55
CA MET A 372 -29.63 -4.31 5.26
C MET A 372 -30.03 -2.84 5.13
N THR A 373 -30.21 -2.18 6.26
CA THR A 373 -30.42 -0.74 6.37
C THR A 373 -29.24 -0.02 7.00
N SER A 374 -28.43 -0.75 7.78
CA SER A 374 -27.16 -0.30 8.35
C SER A 374 -26.11 -1.40 8.30
N LEU A 375 -24.86 -1.02 8.09
CA LEU A 375 -23.68 -1.87 8.15
C LEU A 375 -22.72 -1.30 9.18
N THR A 376 -22.27 -2.13 10.12
CA THR A 376 -21.17 -1.80 11.04
C THR A 376 -19.98 -2.67 10.70
N ILE A 377 -18.81 -2.09 10.45
CA ILE A 377 -17.58 -2.81 10.16
C ILE A 377 -16.65 -2.64 11.36
N THR A 378 -16.06 -3.75 11.81
CA THR A 378 -15.17 -3.78 12.99
C THR A 378 -14.00 -4.71 12.77
N GLY A 379 -12.96 -4.59 13.58
CA GLY A 379 -11.78 -5.45 13.55
C GLY A 379 -10.59 -4.75 12.92
N ASP A 380 -9.54 -5.50 12.72
CA ASP A 380 -8.24 -5.01 12.25
C ASP A 380 -7.85 -5.53 10.86
N GLY A 381 -8.75 -6.30 10.26
CA GLY A 381 -8.55 -6.81 8.90
C GLY A 381 -8.92 -5.80 7.83
N SER A 382 -8.25 -5.91 6.66
CA SER A 382 -8.61 -5.20 5.44
C SER A 382 -9.78 -5.87 4.70
N LEU A 383 -10.43 -5.10 3.82
CA LEU A 383 -11.45 -5.62 2.90
C LEU A 383 -11.36 -4.95 1.54
N HIS A 384 -11.10 -5.75 0.52
CA HIS A 384 -11.02 -5.30 -0.88
C HIS A 384 -11.58 -6.37 -1.84
N GLY A 385 -11.75 -6.02 -3.11
CA GLY A 385 -12.05 -6.97 -4.18
C GLY A 385 -10.80 -7.61 -4.78
N ALA A 386 -10.97 -8.42 -5.82
CA ALA A 386 -9.87 -9.07 -6.51
C ALA A 386 -8.93 -8.06 -7.20
N ALA A 387 -7.62 -8.27 -7.07
CA ALA A 387 -6.60 -7.36 -7.60
C ALA A 387 -6.78 -5.90 -7.11
N ASP A 388 -7.06 -5.76 -5.82
CA ASP A 388 -7.27 -4.49 -5.11
C ASP A 388 -8.42 -3.62 -5.63
N ALA A 389 -9.32 -4.19 -6.43
CA ALA A 389 -10.56 -3.51 -6.81
C ALA A 389 -11.48 -3.34 -5.59
N ALA A 390 -12.42 -2.40 -5.67
CA ALA A 390 -13.37 -2.19 -4.59
C ALA A 390 -14.31 -3.38 -4.38
N ALA A 391 -14.49 -3.81 -3.12
CA ALA A 391 -15.50 -4.78 -2.73
C ALA A 391 -16.90 -4.16 -2.80
N ALA A 392 -17.83 -4.79 -3.52
CA ALA A 392 -19.19 -4.27 -3.64
C ALA A 392 -20.01 -4.54 -2.39
N ILE A 393 -20.60 -3.49 -1.81
CA ILE A 393 -21.56 -3.60 -0.71
C ILE A 393 -22.98 -3.51 -1.27
N ALA A 394 -23.71 -4.63 -1.24
CA ALA A 394 -25.03 -4.74 -1.86
C ALA A 394 -26.14 -4.92 -0.81
N ALA A 395 -27.00 -3.93 -0.69
CA ALA A 395 -28.22 -3.97 0.11
C ALA A 395 -29.45 -4.21 -0.81
N GLY A 396 -30.65 -4.36 -0.21
CA GLY A 396 -31.89 -4.26 -0.99
C GLY A 396 -32.07 -2.87 -1.58
N ALA A 397 -32.76 -2.78 -2.71
CA ALA A 397 -32.90 -1.54 -3.45
C ALA A 397 -33.39 -0.39 -2.56
N GLY A 398 -32.60 0.67 -2.44
CA GLY A 398 -32.93 1.90 -1.72
C GLY A 398 -33.03 1.76 -0.20
N LEU A 399 -32.42 0.75 0.42
CA LEU A 399 -32.56 0.48 1.85
C LEU A 399 -31.40 0.97 2.71
N LEU A 400 -30.15 0.88 2.24
CA LEU A 400 -28.96 1.21 3.02
C LEU A 400 -28.90 2.69 3.37
N LYS A 401 -28.87 3.01 4.65
CA LYS A 401 -28.86 4.37 5.19
C LYS A 401 -27.50 4.76 5.77
N SER A 402 -26.80 3.78 6.35
CA SER A 402 -25.54 4.05 7.02
C SER A 402 -24.55 2.90 6.95
N VAL A 403 -23.29 3.28 6.89
CA VAL A 403 -22.14 2.40 7.13
C VAL A 403 -21.30 3.05 8.22
N ASP A 404 -20.96 2.32 9.25
CA ASP A 404 -20.11 2.77 10.35
C ASP A 404 -18.93 1.81 10.48
N ALA A 405 -17.74 2.28 10.07
CA ALA A 405 -16.48 1.55 10.17
C ALA A 405 -15.54 2.18 11.21
N SER A 406 -16.00 3.11 12.03
CA SER A 406 -15.17 3.86 13.00
C SER A 406 -14.44 2.98 14.02
N ALA A 407 -14.92 1.75 14.23
CA ALA A 407 -14.28 0.75 15.08
C ALA A 407 -13.32 -0.19 14.33
N ALA A 408 -13.24 -0.10 13.00
CA ALA A 408 -12.27 -0.84 12.19
C ALA A 408 -10.92 -0.10 12.17
N THR A 409 -9.84 -0.87 11.99
CA THR A 409 -8.48 -0.32 11.92
C THR A 409 -7.71 -0.77 10.67
N GLY A 410 -8.27 -1.66 9.87
CA GLY A 410 -7.71 -2.08 8.58
C GLY A 410 -8.30 -1.30 7.42
N ASP A 411 -7.61 -1.32 6.30
CA ASP A 411 -7.93 -0.57 5.09
C ASP A 411 -9.18 -1.13 4.40
N LEU A 412 -10.06 -0.26 3.95
CA LEU A 412 -11.32 -0.63 3.31
C LEU A 412 -11.39 -0.10 1.89
N ASN A 413 -11.42 -0.98 0.91
CA ASN A 413 -11.69 -0.61 -0.48
C ASN A 413 -13.11 -1.04 -0.85
N LEU A 414 -14.07 -0.10 -0.82
CA LEU A 414 -15.50 -0.38 -0.89
C LEU A 414 -16.22 0.42 -1.98
N ALA A 415 -17.16 -0.22 -2.67
CA ALA A 415 -18.03 0.43 -3.65
C ALA A 415 -19.51 0.41 -3.25
N PHE A 416 -20.14 1.58 -3.31
CA PHE A 416 -21.55 1.79 -3.02
C PHE A 416 -22.29 2.29 -4.24
N THR A 417 -23.17 1.46 -4.81
CA THR A 417 -23.99 1.84 -5.98
C THR A 417 -25.31 2.49 -5.54
N GLN A 418 -25.81 3.42 -6.34
CA GLN A 418 -27.07 4.13 -6.08
C GLN A 418 -28.28 3.18 -5.92
N ALA A 419 -28.27 2.04 -6.60
CA ALA A 419 -29.38 1.08 -6.53
C ALA A 419 -29.63 0.57 -5.11
N HIS A 420 -28.61 0.48 -4.28
CA HIS A 420 -28.68 -0.06 -2.93
C HIS A 420 -28.88 1.01 -1.85
N LEU A 421 -28.53 2.27 -2.14
CA LEU A 421 -28.55 3.35 -1.17
C LEU A 421 -29.96 3.91 -0.97
N ASN A 422 -30.23 4.42 0.23
CA ASN A 422 -31.49 5.11 0.50
C ASN A 422 -31.60 6.39 -0.36
N ALA A 423 -32.73 6.56 -1.04
CA ALA A 423 -32.93 7.67 -1.98
C ALA A 423 -32.93 9.07 -1.32
N MET A 424 -33.07 9.17 -0.01
CA MET A 424 -33.19 10.43 0.72
C MET A 424 -31.93 10.79 1.50
N GLU A 425 -31.24 9.81 2.05
CA GLU A 425 -30.07 10.01 2.92
C GLU A 425 -29.15 8.80 2.92
N PHE A 426 -27.83 9.07 3.07
CA PHE A 426 -26.82 8.05 3.31
C PHE A 426 -25.72 8.65 4.18
N ALA A 427 -25.20 7.86 5.14
CA ALA A 427 -24.08 8.22 5.97
C ALA A 427 -23.00 7.15 5.89
N TYR A 428 -21.74 7.56 5.80
CA TYR A 428 -20.57 6.71 5.90
C TYR A 428 -19.61 7.30 6.93
N THR A 429 -19.12 6.47 7.81
CA THR A 429 -17.99 6.79 8.69
C THR A 429 -16.91 5.75 8.46
N GLY A 430 -15.72 6.18 8.06
CA GLY A 430 -14.60 5.34 7.68
C GLY A 430 -13.86 4.71 8.84
N SER A 431 -12.85 3.95 8.51
CA SER A 431 -11.99 3.21 9.43
C SER A 431 -10.87 4.10 10.01
N LYS A 432 -9.82 3.47 10.53
CA LYS A 432 -8.58 4.15 10.92
C LYS A 432 -7.42 3.82 9.99
N GLY A 433 -7.65 2.97 9.02
CA GLY A 433 -6.71 2.64 7.95
C GLY A 433 -6.96 3.50 6.72
N ASP A 434 -6.21 3.26 5.67
CA ASP A 434 -6.30 3.98 4.39
C ASP A 434 -7.50 3.43 3.59
N ASP A 435 -8.58 4.21 3.51
CA ASP A 435 -9.83 3.80 2.89
C ASP A 435 -9.95 4.29 1.43
N ASP A 436 -10.34 3.42 0.51
CA ASP A 436 -10.69 3.78 -0.89
C ASP A 436 -12.18 3.56 -1.11
N ILE A 437 -12.96 4.63 -1.14
CA ILE A 437 -14.41 4.58 -1.14
C ILE A 437 -14.99 5.11 -2.43
N ALA A 438 -15.61 4.22 -3.23
CA ALA A 438 -16.34 4.60 -4.42
C ALA A 438 -17.84 4.79 -4.13
N PHE A 439 -18.33 6.01 -4.37
CA PHE A 439 -19.71 6.38 -4.09
C PHE A 439 -20.45 6.84 -5.35
N ASP A 440 -21.41 6.05 -5.77
CA ASP A 440 -22.26 6.33 -6.95
C ASP A 440 -23.64 6.87 -6.50
N GLY A 441 -23.64 8.01 -5.84
CA GLY A 441 -24.85 8.66 -5.33
C GLY A 441 -25.65 9.41 -6.40
N ALA A 442 -27.00 9.41 -6.33
CA ALA A 442 -27.82 10.24 -7.20
C ALA A 442 -27.89 11.70 -6.69
N GLY A 443 -27.93 12.68 -7.60
CA GLY A 443 -27.99 14.10 -7.25
C GLY A 443 -29.19 14.55 -6.39
N SER A 444 -30.14 13.65 -6.09
CA SER A 444 -31.29 13.89 -5.20
C SER A 444 -31.06 13.40 -3.77
N GLN A 445 -30.00 12.68 -3.49
CA GLN A 445 -29.68 12.08 -2.21
C GLN A 445 -28.80 13.02 -1.37
N LYS A 446 -29.08 13.13 -0.08
CA LYS A 446 -28.18 13.77 0.88
C LYS A 446 -27.17 12.72 1.35
N ALA A 447 -25.88 13.03 1.22
CA ALA A 447 -24.79 12.21 1.73
C ALA A 447 -24.07 12.91 2.89
N THR A 448 -23.65 12.14 3.90
CA THR A 448 -22.75 12.57 4.96
C THR A 448 -21.64 11.53 4.99
N ILE A 449 -20.48 11.86 4.50
CA ILE A 449 -19.33 10.97 4.37
C ILE A 449 -18.19 11.56 5.16
N ASP A 450 -17.63 10.78 6.06
CA ASP A 450 -16.44 11.08 6.87
C ASP A 450 -15.52 9.87 6.75
N LEU A 451 -14.35 10.03 6.14
CA LEU A 451 -13.46 8.90 5.83
C LEU A 451 -12.65 8.44 7.04
N GLY A 452 -12.40 9.34 8.01
CA GLY A 452 -11.80 8.95 9.29
C GLY A 452 -10.38 9.42 9.48
N THR A 453 -9.47 8.48 9.67
CA THR A 453 -8.03 8.73 9.77
C THR A 453 -7.32 7.74 8.85
N GLY A 454 -6.29 8.16 8.18
CA GLY A 454 -5.56 7.43 7.15
C GLY A 454 -5.36 8.32 5.94
N ASP A 455 -4.64 7.88 4.95
CA ASP A 455 -4.53 8.56 3.66
C ASP A 455 -5.67 8.04 2.76
N ASP A 456 -6.83 8.69 2.83
CA ASP A 456 -8.08 8.18 2.29
C ASP A 456 -8.37 8.66 0.86
N SER A 457 -9.16 7.90 0.12
CA SER A 457 -9.62 8.23 -1.23
C SER A 457 -11.15 8.16 -1.34
N LEU A 458 -11.77 9.21 -1.87
CA LEU A 458 -13.19 9.26 -2.16
C LEU A 458 -13.45 9.48 -3.64
N THR A 459 -13.94 8.46 -4.32
CA THR A 459 -14.40 8.57 -5.71
C THR A 459 -15.89 8.91 -5.78
N LEU A 460 -16.22 10.04 -6.38
CA LEU A 460 -17.59 10.49 -6.60
C LEU A 460 -17.96 10.56 -8.07
N LYS A 461 -19.05 9.89 -8.46
CA LYS A 461 -19.71 10.09 -9.78
C LYS A 461 -20.78 11.18 -9.76
N ASN A 462 -21.13 11.67 -8.59
CA ASN A 462 -22.19 12.64 -8.39
C ASN A 462 -22.04 13.37 -7.05
N ILE A 463 -22.04 14.68 -7.05
CA ILE A 463 -21.88 15.51 -5.84
C ILE A 463 -23.08 15.40 -4.86
N GLY A 464 -24.19 14.82 -5.29
CA GLY A 464 -25.35 14.67 -4.43
C GLY A 464 -26.15 15.98 -4.20
N LYS A 465 -27.04 15.93 -3.23
CA LYS A 465 -27.98 17.03 -2.91
C LYS A 465 -27.31 18.11 -2.05
N THR A 466 -27.73 19.35 -2.22
CA THR A 466 -27.35 20.45 -1.33
C THR A 466 -27.56 20.09 0.14
N GLY A 467 -26.55 20.32 0.95
CA GLY A 467 -26.49 19.94 2.37
C GLY A 467 -25.86 18.58 2.63
N SER A 468 -25.31 17.93 1.61
CA SER A 468 -24.34 16.84 1.79
C SER A 468 -23.04 17.39 2.36
N THR A 469 -22.29 16.53 3.03
CA THR A 469 -20.95 16.81 3.56
C THR A 469 -20.02 15.64 3.21
N TYR A 470 -18.81 15.97 2.80
CA TYR A 470 -17.77 15.02 2.46
C TYR A 470 -16.50 15.48 3.17
N ASN A 471 -15.99 14.67 4.06
CA ASN A 471 -14.80 14.95 4.84
C ASN A 471 -13.75 13.86 4.57
N GLY A 472 -12.55 14.24 4.15
CA GLY A 472 -11.41 13.32 4.05
C GLY A 472 -11.03 12.84 5.44
N GLY A 473 -10.74 13.73 6.36
CA GLY A 473 -10.43 13.40 7.75
C GLY A 473 -9.07 13.90 8.17
N ASP A 474 -8.36 13.05 8.92
CA ASP A 474 -6.95 13.23 9.29
C ASP A 474 -6.08 12.40 8.35
N GLY A 475 -5.25 13.00 7.54
CA GLY A 475 -4.38 12.30 6.56
C GLY A 475 -4.02 13.15 5.36
N ALA A 476 -3.53 12.51 4.32
CA ALA A 476 -3.34 13.11 3.00
C ALA A 476 -4.40 12.58 2.03
N ASP A 477 -5.58 13.22 2.05
CA ASP A 477 -6.78 12.66 1.48
C ASP A 477 -7.00 13.06 0.02
N THR A 478 -7.52 12.13 -0.77
CA THR A 478 -7.77 12.27 -2.21
C THR A 478 -9.26 12.33 -2.52
N LEU A 479 -9.66 13.35 -3.26
CA LEU A 479 -10.99 13.45 -3.84
C LEU A 479 -10.94 13.21 -5.34
N VAL A 480 -11.58 12.14 -5.82
CA VAL A 480 -11.71 11.81 -7.23
C VAL A 480 -13.10 12.23 -7.73
N LEU A 481 -13.15 13.13 -8.69
CA LEU A 481 -14.37 13.57 -9.37
C LEU A 481 -14.50 12.87 -10.72
N ASP A 482 -15.15 11.69 -10.72
CA ASP A 482 -15.31 10.86 -11.93
C ASP A 482 -16.55 11.30 -12.73
N GLY A 483 -16.32 11.83 -13.92
CA GLY A 483 -17.38 12.29 -14.82
C GLY A 483 -18.09 13.57 -14.39
N ILE A 484 -17.63 14.27 -13.35
CA ILE A 484 -18.20 15.55 -12.88
C ILE A 484 -17.62 16.69 -13.69
N ALA A 485 -18.35 17.13 -14.69
CA ALA A 485 -17.84 18.13 -15.64
C ALA A 485 -17.64 19.54 -15.03
N THR A 486 -18.42 19.92 -14.05
CA THR A 486 -18.33 21.27 -13.42
C THR A 486 -18.84 21.24 -11.98
N MET A 487 -18.30 22.12 -11.16
CA MET A 487 -18.72 22.33 -9.76
C MET A 487 -19.07 23.79 -9.54
N THR A 488 -20.07 24.05 -8.70
CA THR A 488 -20.38 25.40 -8.21
C THR A 488 -19.65 25.65 -6.87
N ALA A 489 -19.42 26.93 -6.55
CA ALA A 489 -18.83 27.30 -5.26
C ALA A 489 -19.68 26.85 -4.03
N ALA A 490 -20.98 26.66 -4.19
CA ALA A 490 -21.83 26.13 -3.14
C ALA A 490 -21.63 24.61 -2.94
N GLN A 491 -21.34 23.88 -4.01
CA GLN A 491 -21.00 22.45 -3.97
C GLN A 491 -19.58 22.27 -3.40
N GLY A 492 -18.64 23.14 -3.75
CA GLY A 492 -17.28 23.05 -3.20
C GLY A 492 -17.22 23.15 -1.67
N LYS A 493 -18.13 23.91 -1.05
CA LYS A 493 -18.25 24.00 0.42
C LYS A 493 -18.80 22.76 1.10
N MET A 494 -19.19 21.75 0.33
CA MET A 494 -19.62 20.45 0.89
C MET A 494 -18.44 19.55 1.21
N PHE A 495 -17.23 19.92 0.77
CA PHE A 495 -15.99 19.16 0.93
C PHE A 495 -15.05 19.83 1.95
N SER A 496 -14.38 19.03 2.73
CA SER A 496 -13.35 19.42 3.71
C SER A 496 -12.36 18.28 3.93
N GLY A 497 -11.15 18.58 4.40
CA GLY A 497 -10.17 17.56 4.74
C GLY A 497 -9.61 16.78 3.53
N PHE A 498 -9.56 17.38 2.34
CA PHE A 498 -8.92 16.80 1.17
C PHE A 498 -7.77 17.70 0.71
N GLU A 499 -6.62 17.10 0.44
CA GLU A 499 -5.41 17.77 -0.04
C GLU A 499 -5.15 17.53 -1.51
N HIS A 500 -5.59 16.39 -2.04
CA HIS A 500 -5.40 16.00 -3.44
C HIS A 500 -6.75 15.94 -4.18
N LEU A 501 -6.79 16.52 -5.40
CA LEU A 501 -7.96 16.49 -6.27
C LEU A 501 -7.64 15.83 -7.57
N VAL A 502 -8.34 14.75 -7.90
CA VAL A 502 -8.28 14.06 -9.19
C VAL A 502 -9.51 14.44 -10.02
N LEU A 503 -9.28 14.91 -11.23
CA LEU A 503 -10.31 15.18 -12.23
C LEU A 503 -10.31 14.07 -13.27
N ASP A 504 -11.33 13.22 -13.24
CA ASP A 504 -11.47 12.06 -14.13
C ASP A 504 -12.69 12.16 -15.06
N GLY A 505 -12.70 11.36 -16.12
CA GLY A 505 -13.80 11.25 -17.08
C GLY A 505 -13.54 11.93 -18.43
N THR A 506 -14.58 12.39 -19.10
CA THR A 506 -14.47 12.94 -20.47
C THR A 506 -14.23 14.46 -20.51
N THR A 507 -14.73 15.19 -19.53
CA THR A 507 -14.60 16.64 -19.42
C THR A 507 -14.67 17.05 -17.95
N ALA A 508 -13.68 17.79 -17.48
CA ALA A 508 -13.65 18.31 -16.13
C ALA A 508 -13.22 19.78 -16.09
N SER A 509 -13.88 20.60 -15.27
CA SER A 509 -13.53 21.99 -15.07
C SER A 509 -13.60 22.36 -13.59
N TYR A 510 -12.48 22.85 -13.07
CA TYR A 510 -12.34 23.20 -11.68
C TYR A 510 -11.71 24.60 -11.52
N GLU A 511 -12.22 25.38 -10.57
CA GLU A 511 -11.64 26.65 -10.15
C GLU A 511 -11.02 26.47 -8.75
N VAL A 512 -9.71 26.69 -8.62
CA VAL A 512 -9.00 26.59 -7.34
C VAL A 512 -9.60 27.50 -6.30
N GLY A 513 -9.77 26.95 -5.09
CA GLY A 513 -10.43 27.62 -3.97
C GLY A 513 -11.95 27.38 -3.88
N MET A 514 -12.53 26.57 -4.77
CA MET A 514 -13.90 26.07 -4.57
C MET A 514 -13.97 25.07 -3.42
N ILE A 515 -12.97 24.19 -3.28
CA ILE A 515 -12.75 23.30 -2.14
C ILE A 515 -11.58 23.86 -1.35
N GLU A 516 -11.74 24.02 -0.05
CA GLU A 516 -10.68 24.44 0.86
C GLU A 516 -9.78 23.26 1.19
N GLY A 517 -8.47 23.48 1.23
CA GLY A 517 -7.48 22.45 1.60
C GLY A 517 -6.72 21.85 0.40
N ILE A 518 -7.27 21.83 -0.79
CA ILE A 518 -6.61 21.22 -1.96
C ILE A 518 -5.28 21.93 -2.29
N THR A 519 -4.22 21.17 -2.30
CA THR A 519 -2.83 21.61 -2.56
C THR A 519 -2.21 20.99 -3.79
N SER A 520 -2.70 19.82 -4.24
CA SER A 520 -2.23 19.10 -5.41
C SER A 520 -3.39 18.68 -6.32
N TYR A 521 -3.09 18.53 -7.60
CA TYR A 521 -4.10 18.29 -8.64
C TYR A 521 -3.63 17.18 -9.57
N GLU A 522 -4.55 16.28 -9.93
CA GLU A 522 -4.32 15.28 -10.96
C GLU A 522 -5.38 15.36 -12.03
N ILE A 523 -5.00 15.11 -13.26
CA ILE A 523 -5.87 15.09 -14.42
C ILE A 523 -5.80 13.72 -15.08
N ALA A 524 -6.94 13.02 -15.10
CA ALA A 524 -7.18 11.80 -15.85
C ALA A 524 -8.30 11.97 -16.89
N ALA A 525 -8.85 13.17 -17.04
CA ALA A 525 -9.96 13.48 -17.96
C ALA A 525 -9.46 13.92 -19.33
N ALA A 526 -10.10 13.43 -20.40
CA ALA A 526 -9.74 13.72 -21.80
C ALA A 526 -9.76 15.22 -22.16
N THR A 527 -10.56 16.03 -21.47
CA THR A 527 -10.60 17.50 -21.59
C THR A 527 -10.64 18.10 -20.19
N SER A 528 -9.63 18.86 -19.81
CA SER A 528 -9.52 19.40 -18.46
C SER A 528 -9.25 20.91 -18.45
N THR A 529 -9.87 21.61 -17.51
CA THR A 529 -9.62 23.02 -17.24
C THR A 529 -9.45 23.24 -15.74
N ILE A 530 -8.27 23.71 -15.32
CA ILE A 530 -8.04 24.18 -13.95
C ILE A 530 -7.66 25.65 -14.01
N THR A 531 -8.38 26.47 -13.25
CA THR A 531 -8.16 27.92 -13.22
C THR A 531 -7.85 28.40 -11.81
N LYS A 532 -7.22 29.55 -11.70
CA LYS A 532 -6.76 30.18 -10.46
C LYS A 532 -5.72 29.35 -9.69
N LEU A 533 -4.91 28.57 -10.39
CA LEU A 533 -3.76 27.89 -9.79
C LEU A 533 -2.83 28.91 -9.12
N ALA A 534 -2.21 28.55 -8.03
CA ALA A 534 -1.13 29.33 -7.43
C ALA A 534 0.13 29.31 -8.30
N GLU A 535 1.02 30.26 -8.11
CA GLU A 535 2.36 30.20 -8.70
C GLU A 535 3.10 28.96 -8.19
N GLY A 536 3.74 28.22 -9.08
CA GLY A 536 4.45 26.98 -8.75
C GLY A 536 3.53 25.79 -8.43
N ALA A 537 2.23 25.89 -8.67
CA ALA A 537 1.31 24.77 -8.49
C ALA A 537 1.76 23.53 -9.26
N ALA A 538 1.63 22.37 -8.65
CA ALA A 538 1.90 21.08 -9.28
C ALA A 538 0.59 20.46 -9.79
N VAL A 539 0.63 19.99 -11.04
CA VAL A 539 -0.47 19.27 -11.69
C VAL A 539 0.11 18.00 -12.30
N THR A 540 -0.37 16.85 -11.85
CA THR A 540 -0.04 15.55 -12.46
C THR A 540 -1.02 15.24 -13.58
N VAL A 541 -0.54 14.70 -14.66
CA VAL A 541 -1.36 14.14 -15.75
C VAL A 541 -1.09 12.65 -15.76
N SER A 542 -2.07 11.86 -15.34
CA SER A 542 -1.95 10.40 -15.16
C SER A 542 -2.52 9.61 -16.33
N ASP A 543 -3.30 10.23 -17.20
CA ASP A 543 -3.82 9.62 -18.43
C ASP A 543 -3.72 10.60 -19.61
N SER A 544 -3.68 10.07 -20.83
CA SER A 544 -3.53 10.86 -22.04
C SER A 544 -4.71 11.78 -22.28
N ILE A 545 -4.42 13.08 -22.41
CA ILE A 545 -5.42 14.12 -22.72
C ILE A 545 -5.57 14.22 -24.22
N THR A 546 -6.64 13.64 -24.73
CA THR A 546 -6.88 13.50 -26.18
C THR A 546 -7.48 14.75 -26.82
N THR A 547 -7.95 15.72 -26.05
CA THR A 547 -8.55 16.95 -26.58
C THR A 547 -7.79 18.18 -26.15
N SER A 548 -7.85 18.58 -24.87
CA SER A 548 -7.10 19.75 -24.39
C SER A 548 -7.00 19.82 -22.87
N ALA A 549 -5.88 20.32 -22.38
CA ALA A 549 -5.71 20.78 -21.01
C ALA A 549 -5.53 22.29 -20.96
N THR A 550 -6.28 22.96 -20.10
CA THR A 550 -6.14 24.41 -19.87
C THR A 550 -5.82 24.65 -18.40
N LEU A 551 -4.59 25.07 -18.12
CA LEU A 551 -4.06 25.26 -16.77
C LEU A 551 -3.68 26.74 -16.60
N LYS A 552 -4.45 27.49 -15.79
CA LYS A 552 -4.27 28.96 -15.65
C LYS A 552 -3.96 29.34 -14.21
N LEU A 553 -2.90 30.12 -14.04
CA LEU A 553 -2.55 30.78 -12.80
C LEU A 553 -3.59 31.88 -12.47
N ALA A 554 -3.77 32.10 -11.18
CA ALA A 554 -4.61 33.20 -10.67
C ALA A 554 -4.00 34.58 -11.01
N ASP A 555 -2.68 34.71 -10.88
CA ASP A 555 -1.91 35.92 -11.20
C ASP A 555 -0.67 35.56 -12.05
N PRO A 556 -0.74 35.73 -13.37
CA PRO A 556 0.39 35.52 -14.27
C PRO A 556 1.27 36.75 -14.45
N SER A 557 1.15 37.79 -13.61
CA SER A 557 1.76 39.11 -13.88
C SER A 557 3.30 39.13 -13.72
N ALA A 558 3.85 38.19 -12.93
CA ALA A 558 5.29 38.08 -12.76
C ALA A 558 5.91 37.38 -13.97
N ALA A 559 6.99 37.93 -14.52
CA ALA A 559 7.74 37.33 -15.65
C ALA A 559 8.40 35.97 -15.31
N THR A 560 8.41 35.59 -14.04
CA THR A 560 8.88 34.30 -13.51
C THR A 560 7.73 33.40 -13.10
N SER A 561 6.46 33.79 -13.30
CA SER A 561 5.33 32.97 -12.92
C SER A 561 5.39 31.58 -13.54
N SER A 562 5.36 30.55 -12.73
CA SER A 562 5.63 29.18 -13.13
C SER A 562 4.46 28.23 -12.85
N LEU A 563 4.38 27.19 -13.65
CA LEU A 563 3.48 26.06 -13.46
C LEU A 563 4.32 24.77 -13.59
N ASN A 564 4.08 23.81 -12.71
CA ASN A 564 4.71 22.50 -12.76
C ASN A 564 3.70 21.46 -13.28
N VAL A 565 4.10 20.69 -14.28
CA VAL A 565 3.30 19.59 -14.84
C VAL A 565 4.14 18.33 -14.81
N THR A 566 3.64 17.30 -14.16
CA THR A 566 4.25 15.97 -14.18
C THR A 566 3.42 15.06 -15.07
N LEU A 567 4.06 14.37 -16.00
CA LEU A 567 3.44 13.33 -16.82
C LEU A 567 3.86 11.99 -16.23
N ASP A 568 2.92 11.29 -15.62
CA ASP A 568 3.15 10.01 -14.97
C ASP A 568 1.86 9.19 -15.03
N ASN A 569 1.90 8.03 -15.66
CA ASN A 569 0.74 7.14 -15.73
C ASN A 569 0.51 6.27 -14.50
N GLY A 570 1.35 6.36 -13.48
CA GLY A 570 1.20 5.67 -12.18
C GLY A 570 1.19 4.15 -12.23
N VAL A 571 1.33 3.52 -13.42
CA VAL A 571 1.25 2.06 -13.57
C VAL A 571 2.48 1.50 -14.26
N ASP A 572 3.16 0.61 -13.58
CA ASP A 572 4.40 -0.06 -14.01
C ASP A 572 4.27 -0.94 -15.26
N THR A 573 3.11 -1.07 -15.87
CA THR A 573 2.86 -2.01 -16.97
C THR A 573 2.26 -1.36 -18.22
N ALA A 574 2.00 -0.04 -18.23
CA ALA A 574 1.40 0.60 -19.39
C ALA A 574 2.41 0.71 -20.55
N ALA A 575 2.02 0.18 -21.69
CA ALA A 575 2.82 0.25 -22.91
C ALA A 575 2.85 1.66 -23.55
N ASN A 576 2.08 2.62 -23.04
CA ASN A 576 1.87 3.93 -23.63
C ASN A 576 2.27 5.05 -22.69
N GLY A 577 3.05 6.01 -23.19
CA GLY A 577 3.33 7.25 -22.47
C GLY A 577 2.11 8.16 -22.37
N VAL A 578 2.16 9.10 -21.45
CA VAL A 578 1.12 10.12 -21.25
C VAL A 578 1.29 11.24 -22.28
N VAL A 579 0.26 11.49 -23.09
CA VAL A 579 0.31 12.52 -24.14
C VAL A 579 -0.77 13.57 -23.92
N VAL A 580 -0.36 14.84 -23.85
CA VAL A 580 -1.25 16.00 -23.82
C VAL A 580 -1.30 16.62 -25.23
N THR A 581 -2.37 16.37 -25.97
CA THR A 581 -2.50 16.79 -27.36
C THR A 581 -2.68 18.31 -27.57
N SER A 582 -3.06 19.03 -26.51
CA SER A 582 -3.15 20.50 -26.54
C SER A 582 -3.10 21.05 -25.12
N LEU A 583 -1.94 21.56 -24.69
CA LEU A 583 -1.76 22.26 -23.43
C LEU A 583 -1.82 23.76 -23.61
N SER A 584 -2.66 24.44 -22.86
CA SER A 584 -2.77 25.89 -22.77
C SER A 584 -2.51 26.39 -21.37
N THR A 585 -1.62 27.39 -21.23
CA THR A 585 -1.32 28.05 -19.95
C THR A 585 -1.09 29.55 -20.14
N ASN A 586 -1.31 30.33 -19.08
CA ASN A 586 -0.94 31.74 -19.01
C ASN A 586 0.36 31.96 -18.18
N ALA A 587 1.05 30.93 -17.74
CA ALA A 587 2.33 31.03 -17.06
C ALA A 587 3.44 31.53 -18.02
N HIS A 588 4.50 32.15 -17.48
CA HIS A 588 5.72 32.52 -18.21
C HIS A 588 6.71 31.34 -18.29
N VAL A 589 6.73 30.48 -17.28
CA VAL A 589 7.59 29.30 -17.22
C VAL A 589 6.72 28.06 -17.04
N LEU A 590 6.92 27.08 -17.92
CA LEU A 590 6.32 25.76 -17.78
C LEU A 590 7.43 24.77 -17.44
N ASN A 591 7.37 24.17 -16.25
CA ASN A 591 8.20 23.07 -15.86
C ASN A 591 7.47 21.77 -16.17
N VAL A 592 8.10 20.86 -16.91
CA VAL A 592 7.55 19.54 -17.25
C VAL A 592 8.49 18.46 -16.73
N ALA A 593 7.97 17.60 -15.86
CA ALA A 593 8.65 16.38 -15.45
C ALA A 593 8.07 15.21 -16.24
N SER A 594 8.92 14.46 -16.93
CA SER A 594 8.55 13.23 -17.65
C SER A 594 8.99 12.04 -16.79
N GLU A 595 8.03 11.43 -16.11
CA GLU A 595 8.24 10.38 -15.14
C GLU A 595 7.47 9.12 -15.54
N GLY A 596 7.70 8.03 -14.83
CA GLY A 596 7.11 6.73 -15.07
C GLY A 596 8.16 5.67 -15.41
N LEU A 597 7.74 4.47 -15.78
CA LEU A 597 8.67 3.45 -16.21
C LEU A 597 9.20 3.75 -17.61
N VAL A 598 10.47 3.41 -17.83
CA VAL A 598 11.11 3.47 -19.16
C VAL A 598 10.35 2.55 -20.12
N ASN A 599 9.39 3.11 -20.82
CA ASN A 599 8.50 2.42 -21.75
C ASN A 599 8.94 2.67 -23.20
N ALA A 600 8.45 1.82 -24.11
CA ALA A 600 8.70 1.99 -25.55
C ALA A 600 8.05 3.24 -26.17
N THR A 601 7.14 3.92 -25.44
CA THR A 601 6.42 5.11 -25.90
C THR A 601 6.74 6.30 -24.99
N ALA A 602 7.22 7.39 -25.59
CA ALA A 602 7.53 8.64 -24.89
C ALA A 602 6.29 9.32 -24.31
N ASN A 603 6.45 10.03 -23.21
CA ASN A 603 5.49 11.04 -22.79
C ASN A 603 5.52 12.23 -23.76
N GLY A 604 4.45 13.03 -23.83
CA GLY A 604 4.45 14.13 -24.79
C GLY A 604 3.52 15.28 -24.45
N VAL A 605 3.93 16.48 -24.88
CA VAL A 605 3.13 17.70 -24.80
C VAL A 605 3.14 18.43 -26.14
N ILE A 606 1.94 18.70 -26.65
CA ILE A 606 1.74 19.65 -27.73
C ILE A 606 1.22 20.96 -27.14
N LEU A 607 1.93 22.05 -27.28
CA LEU A 607 1.47 23.36 -26.82
C LEU A 607 0.35 23.84 -27.74
N GLY A 608 -0.81 24.15 -27.15
CA GLY A 608 -1.98 24.59 -27.89
C GLY A 608 -1.83 25.97 -28.51
N SER A 609 -2.81 26.37 -29.32
CA SER A 609 -2.80 27.68 -29.97
C SER A 609 -3.29 28.82 -29.08
N ASP A 610 -3.96 28.51 -27.98
CA ASP A 610 -4.68 29.47 -27.15
C ASP A 610 -3.95 29.77 -25.84
N SER A 611 -3.83 31.06 -25.51
CA SER A 611 -3.32 31.53 -24.19
C SER A 611 -1.83 31.22 -23.89
N LEU A 612 -0.97 31.14 -24.92
CA LEU A 612 0.49 30.94 -24.75
C LEU A 612 1.27 32.25 -24.96
N ASP A 613 0.62 33.42 -25.00
CA ASP A 613 1.25 34.69 -25.28
C ASP A 613 2.30 35.12 -24.24
N ASN A 614 2.23 34.54 -23.04
CA ASN A 614 3.15 34.82 -21.95
C ASN A 614 4.28 33.78 -21.84
N LEU A 615 4.12 32.57 -22.39
CA LEU A 615 5.06 31.47 -22.18
C LEU A 615 6.39 31.77 -22.88
N THR A 616 7.43 31.99 -22.08
CA THR A 616 8.78 32.33 -22.56
C THR A 616 9.75 31.15 -22.41
N ASN A 617 9.53 30.28 -21.43
CA ASN A 617 10.43 29.20 -21.12
C ASN A 617 9.65 27.87 -20.88
N VAL A 618 10.20 26.80 -21.42
CA VAL A 618 9.84 25.41 -21.03
C VAL A 618 11.08 24.76 -20.47
N LEU A 619 10.97 24.21 -19.25
CA LEU A 619 12.04 23.48 -18.57
C LEU A 619 11.61 22.02 -18.45
N ILE A 620 12.46 21.11 -18.92
CA ILE A 620 12.14 19.67 -18.98
C ILE A 620 13.07 18.90 -18.05
N SER A 621 12.53 17.95 -17.32
CA SER A 621 13.24 17.04 -16.42
C SER A 621 12.61 15.64 -16.44
N GLY A 622 13.24 14.68 -15.77
CA GLY A 622 12.77 13.29 -15.65
C GLY A 622 13.60 12.31 -16.45
N ASP A 623 13.31 11.05 -16.28
CA ASP A 623 14.08 9.93 -16.86
C ASP A 623 13.33 9.20 -17.99
N GLN A 624 12.05 9.50 -18.18
CA GLN A 624 11.25 8.94 -19.25
C GLN A 624 11.44 9.76 -20.54
N ALA A 625 11.50 9.09 -21.69
CA ALA A 625 11.56 9.75 -22.98
C ALA A 625 10.41 10.74 -23.16
N PHE A 626 10.68 11.91 -23.79
CA PHE A 626 9.69 12.97 -23.86
C PHE A 626 9.66 13.68 -25.22
N GLU A 627 8.46 13.94 -25.71
CA GLU A 627 8.24 14.67 -26.95
C GLU A 627 7.58 16.03 -26.67
N LEU A 628 8.22 17.12 -27.11
CA LEU A 628 7.65 18.48 -27.07
C LEU A 628 7.41 19.01 -28.48
N THR A 629 6.15 19.41 -28.74
CA THR A 629 5.84 20.24 -29.91
C THR A 629 5.39 21.61 -29.44
N THR A 630 6.13 22.68 -29.80
CA THR A 630 5.89 24.05 -29.29
C THR A 630 4.69 24.76 -29.91
N GLY A 631 4.13 24.24 -31.00
CA GLY A 631 2.97 24.84 -31.66
C GLY A 631 3.13 26.31 -31.96
N ALA A 632 2.12 27.14 -31.63
CA ALA A 632 2.09 28.57 -31.89
C ALA A 632 2.56 29.44 -30.70
N ALA A 633 3.42 28.96 -29.84
CA ALA A 633 3.94 29.67 -28.67
C ALA A 633 4.87 30.81 -29.05
N LYS A 634 4.31 31.98 -29.47
CA LYS A 634 5.02 33.12 -30.07
C LYS A 634 6.02 33.81 -29.14
N ALA A 635 5.83 33.71 -27.83
CA ALA A 635 6.72 34.34 -26.87
C ALA A 635 7.87 33.42 -26.42
N LEU A 636 7.82 32.14 -26.76
CA LEU A 636 8.80 31.14 -26.35
C LEU A 636 10.18 31.44 -26.93
N THR A 637 11.19 31.43 -26.08
CA THR A 637 12.58 31.72 -26.43
C THR A 637 13.57 30.70 -25.88
N LEU A 638 13.13 29.89 -24.89
CA LEU A 638 13.95 28.85 -24.25
C LEU A 638 13.18 27.54 -24.08
N VAL A 639 13.79 26.45 -24.56
CA VAL A 639 13.46 25.09 -24.14
C VAL A 639 14.72 24.50 -23.54
N ASP A 640 14.70 24.19 -22.26
CA ASP A 640 15.87 23.68 -21.51
C ASP A 640 15.58 22.30 -20.94
N GLY A 641 16.11 21.28 -21.59
CA GLY A 641 16.06 19.88 -21.19
C GLY A 641 17.30 19.40 -20.46
N SER A 642 18.21 20.30 -20.06
CA SER A 642 19.49 19.88 -19.43
C SER A 642 19.37 19.11 -18.13
N ALA A 643 18.19 19.08 -17.51
CA ALA A 643 17.86 18.27 -16.33
C ALA A 643 17.21 16.92 -16.67
N ALA A 644 16.89 16.66 -17.94
CA ALA A 644 16.32 15.37 -18.36
C ALA A 644 17.43 14.32 -18.56
N THR A 645 17.09 13.08 -18.25
CA THR A 645 17.98 11.93 -18.48
C THR A 645 17.42 10.96 -19.51
N GLY A 646 16.12 11.06 -19.82
CA GLY A 646 15.51 10.35 -20.94
C GLY A 646 15.69 11.06 -22.26
N ASP A 647 15.50 10.34 -23.38
CA ASP A 647 15.63 10.86 -24.73
C ASP A 647 14.58 11.95 -25.02
N LEU A 648 15.02 13.10 -25.56
CA LEU A 648 14.14 14.20 -25.87
C LEU A 648 13.91 14.32 -27.37
N THR A 649 12.65 14.53 -27.78
CA THR A 649 12.31 14.99 -29.10
C THR A 649 11.67 16.39 -29.02
N ILE A 650 12.40 17.44 -29.39
CA ILE A 650 11.93 18.82 -29.28
C ILE A 650 11.66 19.36 -30.69
N THR A 651 10.39 19.62 -30.98
CA THR A 651 9.95 20.21 -32.25
C THR A 651 9.48 21.66 -32.06
N ALA A 652 10.35 22.61 -32.33
CA ALA A 652 10.14 24.04 -32.10
C ALA A 652 9.65 24.84 -33.32
N THR A 653 8.94 24.19 -34.23
CA THR A 653 8.59 24.76 -35.57
C THR A 653 7.62 25.94 -35.56
N GLY A 654 6.94 26.22 -34.43
CA GLY A 654 5.87 27.26 -34.37
C GLY A 654 6.32 28.66 -33.97
N ALA A 655 7.48 28.82 -33.37
CA ALA A 655 7.90 30.07 -32.70
C ALA A 655 8.25 31.21 -33.64
N GLY A 656 8.76 30.93 -34.83
CA GLY A 656 9.13 31.97 -35.87
C GLY A 656 10.17 32.98 -35.42
N LYS A 657 10.88 32.70 -34.30
CA LYS A 657 11.93 33.52 -33.67
C LYS A 657 13.11 32.64 -33.29
N ALA A 658 14.25 33.28 -33.12
CA ALA A 658 15.43 32.61 -32.57
C ALA A 658 15.14 32.02 -31.16
N MET A 659 15.48 30.75 -30.99
CA MET A 659 15.29 29.99 -29.75
C MET A 659 16.63 29.47 -29.22
N THR A 660 16.66 29.23 -27.91
CA THR A 660 17.68 28.41 -27.29
C THR A 660 17.04 27.08 -26.92
N ILE A 661 17.60 25.99 -27.42
CA ILE A 661 17.13 24.63 -27.18
C ILE A 661 18.29 23.83 -26.60
N LYS A 662 18.06 23.20 -25.49
CA LYS A 662 19.05 22.31 -24.87
C LYS A 662 18.42 20.93 -24.65
N GLY A 663 19.12 19.92 -25.09
CA GLY A 663 18.88 18.53 -24.75
C GLY A 663 19.35 18.17 -23.33
N GLY A 664 19.39 16.89 -22.99
CA GLY A 664 19.72 16.38 -21.71
C GLY A 664 20.96 15.47 -21.70
N SER A 665 20.78 14.28 -21.13
CA SER A 665 21.82 13.24 -21.18
C SER A 665 21.37 11.99 -21.97
N GLY A 666 20.20 12.02 -22.57
CA GLY A 666 19.68 11.01 -23.48
C GLY A 666 20.13 11.22 -24.92
N ASP A 667 19.71 10.35 -25.85
CA ASP A 667 19.90 10.51 -27.28
C ASP A 667 18.80 11.45 -27.81
N ASP A 668 19.13 12.74 -28.04
CA ASP A 668 18.14 13.79 -28.26
C ASP A 668 17.93 14.12 -29.75
N ASN A 669 16.69 14.48 -30.13
CA ASN A 669 16.35 14.98 -31.46
C ASN A 669 15.82 16.41 -31.35
N LEU A 670 16.64 17.38 -31.78
CA LEU A 670 16.38 18.80 -31.62
C LEU A 670 16.06 19.47 -32.95
N ILE A 671 14.85 20.05 -33.06
CA ILE A 671 14.35 20.73 -34.26
C ILE A 671 14.08 22.21 -33.93
N GLY A 672 14.91 23.13 -34.35
CA GLY A 672 14.85 24.56 -34.01
C GLY A 672 13.72 25.33 -34.70
N GLY A 673 13.29 24.91 -35.89
CA GLY A 673 12.27 25.58 -36.65
C GLY A 673 12.77 26.76 -37.44
N ALA A 674 12.03 27.88 -37.48
CA ALA A 674 12.40 29.06 -38.21
C ALA A 674 13.04 30.11 -37.29
N GLY A 675 14.24 30.54 -37.57
CA GLY A 675 14.97 31.49 -36.75
C GLY A 675 16.47 31.28 -36.91
N ALA A 676 17.26 31.94 -36.08
CA ALA A 676 18.64 31.59 -35.85
C ALA A 676 18.72 30.94 -34.48
N ASP A 677 18.55 29.62 -34.44
CA ASP A 677 18.41 28.88 -33.22
C ASP A 677 19.77 28.47 -32.65
N THR A 678 19.87 28.43 -31.34
CA THR A 678 21.05 27.93 -30.65
C THR A 678 20.67 26.59 -29.99
N MET A 679 21.31 25.52 -30.45
CA MET A 679 21.06 24.16 -30.00
C MET A 679 22.27 23.60 -29.26
N THR A 680 22.05 22.93 -28.17
CA THR A 680 23.00 22.18 -27.35
C THR A 680 22.46 20.78 -27.17
N GLY A 681 23.15 19.76 -27.60
CA GLY A 681 22.72 18.35 -27.46
C GLY A 681 22.77 17.88 -26.01
N GLY A 682 23.93 17.97 -25.43
CA GLY A 682 24.27 17.50 -24.10
C GLY A 682 25.15 16.26 -24.10
N GLU A 683 24.86 15.29 -23.26
CA GLU A 683 25.45 13.96 -23.36
C GLU A 683 24.52 13.08 -24.24
N GLY A 684 25.11 12.10 -24.93
CA GLY A 684 24.32 11.18 -25.75
C GLY A 684 24.71 11.23 -27.23
N LYS A 685 23.80 10.75 -28.08
CA LYS A 685 23.92 10.78 -29.55
C LYS A 685 22.81 11.64 -30.07
N ASP A 686 23.12 12.89 -30.30
CA ASP A 686 22.13 13.90 -30.62
C ASP A 686 21.93 14.08 -32.11
N VAL A 687 20.69 14.34 -32.51
CA VAL A 687 20.35 14.68 -33.90
C VAL A 687 19.85 16.11 -33.97
N PHE A 688 20.55 16.95 -34.71
CA PHE A 688 20.16 18.33 -34.94
C PHE A 688 19.51 18.47 -36.30
N THR A 689 18.22 18.80 -36.31
CA THR A 689 17.49 19.09 -37.55
C THR A 689 17.60 20.57 -37.91
N ILE A 690 18.25 20.87 -38.99
CA ILE A 690 18.57 22.24 -39.44
C ILE A 690 17.47 22.74 -40.35
N SER A 691 16.98 23.93 -40.07
CA SER A 691 16.00 24.58 -40.94
C SER A 691 16.61 24.96 -42.30
N THR A 692 15.89 24.65 -43.36
CA THR A 692 16.29 25.03 -44.71
C THR A 692 15.78 26.45 -45.05
N ALA A 693 16.66 27.42 -45.05
CA ALA A 693 16.36 28.79 -45.50
C ALA A 693 17.42 29.26 -46.49
N ALA A 694 17.02 29.85 -47.60
CA ALA A 694 17.95 30.28 -48.63
C ALA A 694 18.92 31.34 -48.09
N ILE A 695 20.21 31.03 -48.06
CA ILE A 695 21.29 31.90 -47.62
C ILE A 695 22.01 32.46 -48.85
N THR A 696 21.93 33.77 -49.05
CA THR A 696 22.45 34.45 -50.23
C THR A 696 23.69 35.27 -49.96
N GLY A 697 23.97 35.68 -48.74
CA GLY A 697 25.14 36.47 -48.37
C GLY A 697 25.26 36.72 -46.85
N ASN A 698 26.21 37.52 -46.45
CA ASN A 698 26.61 37.79 -45.05
C ASN A 698 25.47 38.41 -44.23
N THR A 699 24.51 39.07 -44.84
CA THR A 699 23.31 39.57 -44.11
C THR A 699 22.40 38.48 -43.59
N ASP A 700 22.57 37.27 -44.09
CA ASP A 700 21.75 36.11 -43.67
C ASP A 700 22.39 35.35 -42.49
N ILE A 701 23.59 35.73 -42.03
CA ILE A 701 24.27 35.05 -40.90
C ILE A 701 23.40 35.06 -39.60
N ALA A 702 22.56 36.08 -39.46
CA ALA A 702 21.60 36.19 -38.37
C ALA A 702 20.41 35.20 -38.45
N LYS A 703 20.36 34.38 -39.52
CA LYS A 703 19.32 33.35 -39.73
C LYS A 703 19.89 31.92 -39.59
N ILE A 704 21.16 31.79 -39.28
CA ILE A 704 21.88 30.53 -39.28
C ILE A 704 21.80 29.89 -37.88
N ASP A 705 21.36 28.64 -37.83
CA ASP A 705 21.34 27.84 -36.60
C ASP A 705 22.77 27.58 -36.13
N THR A 706 22.93 27.51 -34.81
CA THR A 706 24.23 27.23 -34.17
C THR A 706 24.10 26.01 -33.28
N VAL A 707 24.89 24.98 -33.49
CA VAL A 707 25.11 23.87 -32.56
C VAL A 707 26.37 24.17 -31.75
N THR A 708 26.25 24.03 -30.42
CA THR A 708 27.29 24.55 -29.50
C THR A 708 28.25 23.49 -28.97
N ASP A 709 27.92 22.21 -29.06
CA ASP A 709 28.63 21.09 -28.43
C ASP A 709 28.76 19.85 -29.34
N PHE A 710 28.61 19.99 -30.63
CA PHE A 710 28.66 18.90 -31.61
C PHE A 710 29.89 18.00 -31.47
N VAL A 711 29.67 16.69 -31.39
CA VAL A 711 30.75 15.68 -31.30
C VAL A 711 30.68 14.74 -32.52
N THR A 712 31.69 14.81 -33.41
CA THR A 712 31.75 13.95 -34.63
C THR A 712 31.63 12.45 -34.27
N LYS A 713 30.89 11.69 -35.07
CA LYS A 713 30.65 10.25 -34.92
C LYS A 713 29.87 9.84 -33.66
N VAL A 714 29.41 10.82 -32.91
CA VAL A 714 28.46 10.69 -31.83
C VAL A 714 27.16 11.33 -32.26
N ASP A 715 27.22 12.63 -32.57
CA ASP A 715 26.08 13.44 -32.99
C ASP A 715 25.88 13.43 -34.50
N ALA A 716 24.70 13.86 -34.94
CA ALA A 716 24.33 13.91 -36.34
C ALA A 716 23.61 15.22 -36.72
N LEU A 717 23.76 15.63 -37.95
CA LEU A 717 23.01 16.71 -38.57
C LEU A 717 22.01 16.13 -39.58
N THR A 718 20.80 16.69 -39.67
CA THR A 718 19.89 16.42 -40.78
C THR A 718 19.37 17.73 -41.39
N PHE A 719 19.30 17.77 -42.69
CA PHE A 719 18.71 18.87 -43.48
C PHE A 719 17.42 18.41 -44.16
N GLY A 720 16.91 17.22 -43.80
CA GLY A 720 15.76 16.62 -44.48
C GLY A 720 16.03 16.16 -45.92
N GLY A 721 17.29 15.95 -46.24
CA GLY A 721 17.76 15.50 -47.57
C GLY A 721 18.41 14.12 -47.52
N ALA A 722 19.23 13.78 -48.52
CA ALA A 722 19.97 12.52 -48.55
C ALA A 722 21.09 12.52 -47.52
N ALA A 723 21.34 11.37 -46.89
CA ALA A 723 22.49 11.24 -45.98
C ALA A 723 23.83 11.57 -46.64
N GLY A 724 24.77 12.09 -45.86
CA GLY A 724 26.12 12.36 -46.29
C GLY A 724 26.87 11.10 -46.76
N SER A 725 27.70 11.27 -47.78
CA SER A 725 28.53 10.20 -48.33
C SER A 725 29.79 10.81 -48.98
N ALA A 726 30.79 9.99 -49.16
CA ALA A 726 32.01 10.43 -49.83
C ALA A 726 31.79 11.01 -51.28
N LEU A 727 30.58 10.83 -51.87
CA LEU A 727 30.24 11.30 -53.20
C LEU A 727 29.53 12.65 -53.21
N ASN A 728 28.74 12.94 -52.15
CA ASN A 728 27.93 14.14 -52.07
C ASN A 728 28.41 15.16 -51.02
N TYR A 729 29.61 14.98 -50.50
CA TYR A 729 30.24 15.79 -49.46
C TYR A 729 31.56 16.40 -49.97
N SER A 730 31.82 17.64 -49.62
CA SER A 730 33.05 18.34 -49.93
C SER A 730 33.50 19.16 -48.70
N GLU A 731 34.75 18.98 -48.28
CA GLU A 731 35.31 19.66 -47.13
C GLU A 731 36.44 20.57 -47.56
N ALA A 732 36.53 21.77 -46.94
CA ALA A 732 37.60 22.69 -47.14
C ALA A 732 38.96 22.15 -46.67
N LYS A 733 40.04 22.55 -47.26
CA LYS A 733 41.39 22.14 -46.85
C LYS A 733 42.04 23.08 -45.82
N ALA A 734 41.45 24.24 -45.60
CA ALA A 734 41.92 25.23 -44.66
C ALA A 734 40.81 26.25 -44.37
N ALA A 735 40.89 26.89 -43.22
CA ALA A 735 39.95 27.94 -42.81
C ALA A 735 40.02 29.15 -43.76
N VAL A 736 38.87 29.80 -43.97
CA VAL A 736 38.71 31.03 -44.75
C VAL A 736 38.55 32.25 -43.84
N ALA A 737 38.57 33.45 -44.41
CA ALA A 737 38.69 34.68 -43.63
C ALA A 737 37.40 35.05 -42.88
N ASP A 738 36.25 34.80 -43.50
CA ASP A 738 34.94 35.18 -42.99
C ASP A 738 33.81 34.34 -43.62
N PHE A 739 32.56 34.56 -43.21
CA PHE A 739 31.40 33.83 -43.69
C PHE A 739 31.16 34.06 -45.25
N ASP A 740 31.40 35.23 -45.76
CA ASP A 740 31.21 35.46 -47.20
C ASP A 740 32.23 34.67 -48.04
N ALA A 741 33.45 34.56 -47.57
CA ALA A 741 34.45 33.69 -48.16
C ALA A 741 34.05 32.18 -48.03
N ALA A 742 33.50 31.78 -46.91
CA ALA A 742 32.97 30.40 -46.67
C ALA A 742 31.83 30.10 -47.65
N LEU A 743 30.83 30.97 -47.72
CA LEU A 743 29.71 30.84 -48.64
C LEU A 743 30.15 30.81 -50.12
N THR A 744 31.11 31.66 -50.51
CA THR A 744 31.68 31.69 -51.89
C THR A 744 32.39 30.36 -52.19
N ALA A 745 33.17 29.83 -51.23
CA ALA A 745 33.86 28.57 -51.40
C ALA A 745 32.90 27.41 -51.49
N ALA A 746 31.86 27.41 -50.66
CA ALA A 746 30.79 26.39 -50.68
C ALA A 746 30.04 26.38 -52.03
N LYS A 747 29.59 27.54 -52.48
CA LYS A 747 28.95 27.71 -53.82
C LYS A 747 29.81 27.21 -54.99
N ALA A 748 31.12 27.26 -54.87
CA ALA A 748 32.03 26.80 -55.90
C ALA A 748 32.10 25.28 -56.03
N VAL A 749 31.71 24.52 -55.02
CA VAL A 749 31.81 23.08 -55.00
C VAL A 749 30.43 22.37 -54.97
N LEU A 750 29.38 23.04 -54.48
CA LEU A 750 28.02 22.52 -54.49
C LEU A 750 27.49 22.31 -55.90
N THR A 751 26.86 21.14 -56.11
CA THR A 751 26.31 20.73 -57.42
C THR A 751 25.15 19.78 -57.11
N SER A 752 24.36 19.38 -58.11
CA SER A 752 23.35 18.34 -57.92
C SER A 752 23.89 16.99 -57.48
N THR A 753 25.20 16.82 -57.39
CA THR A 753 25.88 15.61 -56.89
C THR A 753 26.55 15.87 -55.55
N VAL A 754 27.25 17.01 -55.38
CA VAL A 754 27.84 17.41 -54.08
C VAL A 754 26.80 18.30 -53.39
N LEU A 755 26.12 17.72 -52.41
CA LEU A 755 25.01 18.34 -51.69
C LEU A 755 25.48 19.11 -50.45
N TYR A 756 26.64 18.72 -49.90
CA TYR A 756 27.17 19.24 -48.63
C TYR A 756 28.54 19.82 -48.81
N SER A 757 28.77 21.00 -48.26
CA SER A 757 30.10 21.64 -48.27
C SER A 757 30.42 22.16 -46.87
N VAL A 758 31.51 21.71 -46.30
CA VAL A 758 32.00 22.17 -45.00
C VAL A 758 33.13 23.17 -45.18
N GLN A 759 32.99 24.33 -44.59
CA GLN A 759 33.95 25.42 -44.59
C GLN A 759 34.24 25.86 -43.15
N GLN A 760 35.49 26.22 -42.86
CA GLN A 760 35.90 26.70 -41.54
C GLN A 760 36.15 28.22 -41.55
N VAL A 761 35.60 28.91 -40.51
CA VAL A 761 35.87 30.33 -40.26
C VAL A 761 36.31 30.50 -38.84
N GLY A 762 37.56 30.89 -38.60
CA GLY A 762 38.15 30.88 -37.26
C GLY A 762 38.19 29.45 -36.66
N ASP A 763 37.57 29.27 -35.49
CA ASP A 763 37.50 27.98 -34.80
C ASP A 763 36.19 27.24 -35.08
N ASP A 764 35.27 27.80 -35.90
CA ASP A 764 33.95 27.29 -36.18
C ASP A 764 33.84 26.68 -37.59
N SER A 765 33.14 25.55 -37.71
CA SER A 765 32.78 24.97 -39.01
C SER A 765 31.36 25.38 -39.41
N TYR A 766 31.15 25.61 -40.70
CA TYR A 766 29.90 25.88 -41.35
C TYR A 766 29.59 24.74 -42.34
N VAL A 767 28.46 24.04 -42.14
CA VAL A 767 27.96 23.01 -43.05
C VAL A 767 26.89 23.63 -43.94
N PHE A 768 27.17 23.76 -45.24
CA PHE A 768 26.29 24.30 -46.27
C PHE A 768 25.59 23.14 -46.98
N PHE A 769 24.30 23.30 -47.23
CA PHE A 769 23.43 22.32 -47.91
C PHE A 769 22.75 22.94 -49.13
N ASP A 770 22.75 22.21 -50.24
CA ASP A 770 22.09 22.55 -51.49
C ASP A 770 21.73 21.24 -52.23
N SER A 771 20.43 20.94 -52.34
CA SER A 771 19.92 19.67 -52.85
C SER A 771 19.88 19.61 -54.37
N ASP A 772 19.78 20.75 -55.07
CA ASP A 772 19.60 20.85 -56.53
C ASP A 772 20.85 21.39 -57.28
N GLY A 773 21.81 21.92 -56.53
CA GLY A 773 23.03 22.50 -57.05
C GLY A 773 22.83 23.84 -57.77
N ASN A 774 21.66 24.48 -57.59
CA ASN A 774 21.35 25.78 -58.13
C ASN A 774 21.72 26.91 -57.16
N THR A 775 22.97 27.29 -57.13
CA THR A 775 23.49 28.30 -56.19
C THR A 775 23.14 29.72 -56.50
N ASP A 776 22.45 29.98 -57.63
CA ASP A 776 22.06 31.35 -58.07
C ASP A 776 21.06 31.97 -57.11
N ALA A 777 20.17 31.18 -56.49
CA ALA A 777 19.22 31.60 -55.49
C ALA A 777 19.78 31.53 -54.03
N GLY A 778 21.04 31.08 -53.88
CA GLY A 778 21.66 30.81 -52.55
C GLY A 778 21.82 29.34 -52.27
N VAL A 779 22.29 28.99 -51.09
CA VAL A 779 22.26 27.61 -50.56
C VAL A 779 20.95 27.39 -49.80
N GLU A 780 20.47 26.15 -49.76
CA GLU A 780 19.17 25.83 -49.15
C GLU A 780 19.20 25.81 -47.62
N GLY A 781 20.35 25.55 -47.00
CA GLY A 781 20.55 25.56 -45.58
C GLY A 781 21.97 25.72 -45.13
N VAL A 782 22.21 26.23 -43.96
CA VAL A 782 23.52 26.36 -43.34
C VAL A 782 23.38 26.17 -41.83
N VAL A 783 24.33 25.45 -41.23
CA VAL A 783 24.47 25.38 -39.76
C VAL A 783 25.88 25.76 -39.38
N LYS A 784 26.04 26.48 -38.28
CA LYS A 784 27.30 26.77 -37.63
C LYS A 784 27.54 25.74 -36.51
N LEU A 785 28.67 25.06 -36.53
CA LEU A 785 29.18 24.21 -35.47
C LEU A 785 30.24 24.99 -34.69
N ALA A 786 29.88 25.46 -33.51
CA ALA A 786 30.74 26.33 -32.71
C ALA A 786 31.90 25.53 -32.08
N GLY A 787 33.14 26.00 -32.32
CA GLY A 787 34.34 25.36 -31.80
C GLY A 787 34.71 24.03 -32.48
N VAL A 788 34.09 23.68 -33.59
CA VAL A 788 34.36 22.44 -34.34
C VAL A 788 35.25 22.78 -35.54
N ASP A 789 36.44 22.18 -35.61
CA ASP A 789 37.32 22.32 -36.75
C ASP A 789 37.06 21.25 -37.84
N LEU A 790 37.70 21.38 -39.00
CA LEU A 790 37.52 20.44 -40.11
C LEU A 790 37.89 19.00 -39.83
N ALA A 791 38.69 18.71 -38.80
CA ALA A 791 39.05 17.35 -38.43
C ALA A 791 37.95 16.64 -37.55
N HIS A 792 37.00 17.42 -37.10
CA HIS A 792 35.92 16.98 -36.17
C HIS A 792 34.54 17.06 -36.80
N ILE A 793 34.45 16.96 -38.13
CA ILE A 793 33.22 16.77 -38.89
C ILE A 793 33.49 15.95 -40.13
N ASP A 794 32.66 14.97 -40.46
CA ASP A 794 32.79 14.23 -41.73
C ASP A 794 31.40 13.90 -42.33
N TYR A 795 31.37 13.30 -43.52
CA TYR A 795 30.13 13.00 -44.22
C TYR A 795 29.20 12.03 -43.45
N SER A 796 29.76 11.19 -42.56
CA SER A 796 28.97 10.24 -41.77
C SER A 796 28.16 10.92 -40.65
N ASP A 797 28.50 12.16 -40.30
CA ASP A 797 27.78 12.97 -39.33
C ASP A 797 26.50 13.61 -39.91
N ILE A 798 26.22 13.42 -41.22
CA ILE A 798 25.03 13.93 -41.90
C ILE A 798 24.11 12.76 -42.22
N VAL A 799 22.91 12.75 -41.58
CA VAL A 799 21.90 11.70 -41.73
C VAL A 799 20.73 12.16 -42.61
N ALA A 800 19.90 11.20 -43.06
CA ALA A 800 18.81 11.48 -43.99
C ALA A 800 17.65 12.24 -43.31
#